data_c74f9058b0b6a6ddb34f5385353bd552
#
_entry.id   c74f9058b0b6a6ddb34f5385353bd552
#
_cell.length_a   1.000
_cell.length_b   1.000
_cell.length_c   1.000
_cell.angle_alpha   90.00
_cell.angle_beta   90.00
_cell.angle_gamma   90.00
#
_symmetry.space_group_name_H-M   'P 1'
#
loop_
_entity.id
_entity.type
_entity.pdbx_description
1 polymer ?
#
loop_
_entity_poly.entity_id
_entity_poly.type
_entity_poly.pdbx_seq_one_letter_code
_entity_poly.pdbx_strand_id
1 'polypeptide(L)'
;MRAPLSWIKEFVDIPASVTAEQISDGLIRVGFEVEEIIKQGADLTGPLKFAKVLSIEEITEFKKPIRYVGLDCGEGETRYVICGATNFAVGDLVVAALPGAVLPGDFTIGARETYGKTSNGMICSARELGISDDHEGIMVFAEGEVTIGADAIEALQINDVIFAVAVNPDRGYALSIRGIAREVAGSLNLKFTDPVDALRTLKFEESGKGVTAKIADKSTASVFYLRTLSKFDPKATTPIWMRRRIEKMGMRSISLVVDITNYVMLELGQPLHAFDAAKIKGGLTIKRAATVQKFKTLDGVERTLDPDDLMVCDDEQPLALAGTMGGLSSEITETTTEIALEAVRFDPTCVAKNSRRHKLSSEASRRLERSVDPSLAEFASARFVQLLTAHSSAQHVATVVDGEPIYAPLITIDPSYISETLGFDVPATKVAELLRVIGCDVDEKTFTIDPPSWRSDLLTAADFTEEVARMIGYDKIPSILPPRPLHASLTPTQKRRRAVATMLASRGLAEVQTFPFTNQATIDSMGFVGERASTYKVANPMSEEFPLMRVHLVPGLIEVAQRNISRGAKDFAIFEMGSIFRSSQKLVPAVSPDLSKRPEQKIIDEIFSTVPMQGYHVAGLLVGKTENENWQGKARAYNWQDAIAFAQDIVALCNLEWSVARSDLAPWHPGRCAELIVNGKAVAHAGELHPRIVAAYGLPERSVAFAVALNALPDSTLVRPTTVGTMPAAVQDVALIVDSTVSAAQLEAALREGAGELLESITLFDRYDKIGDGKISLAFTLVFRASDRTLTGDEVSAMREAATAVAVAKFGAVLRTA
;
A
#
# COMPACT_ATOMS: atom_id res chain seq x y z
N MET A 1 2.63 -11.24 -13.04
CA MET A 1 3.29 -11.86 -14.22
C MET A 1 2.25 -12.23 -15.25
N ARG A 2 2.45 -11.93 -16.53
CA ARG A 2 1.60 -12.43 -17.61
C ARG A 2 2.06 -13.83 -18.02
N ALA A 3 1.13 -14.74 -18.29
CA ALA A 3 1.44 -16.12 -18.69
C ALA A 3 0.52 -16.58 -19.83
N PRO A 4 1.00 -16.56 -21.09
CA PRO A 4 0.23 -17.01 -22.25
C PRO A 4 -0.05 -18.52 -22.19
N LEU A 5 -1.30 -18.91 -22.37
CA LEU A 5 -1.71 -20.32 -22.37
C LEU A 5 -1.01 -21.13 -23.47
N SER A 6 -0.81 -20.50 -24.65
CA SER A 6 -0.09 -21.15 -25.76
C SER A 6 1.32 -21.55 -25.35
N TRP A 7 2.00 -20.77 -24.52
CA TRP A 7 3.36 -21.07 -24.07
C TRP A 7 3.36 -22.07 -22.89
N ILE A 8 2.38 -21.99 -21.98
CA ILE A 8 2.20 -23.01 -20.90
C ILE A 8 2.00 -24.40 -21.49
N LYS A 9 1.21 -24.51 -22.56
CA LYS A 9 0.94 -25.77 -23.27
C LYS A 9 2.16 -26.46 -23.87
N GLU A 10 3.27 -25.77 -24.06
CA GLU A 10 4.54 -26.40 -24.49
C GLU A 10 5.16 -27.26 -23.37
N PHE A 11 4.82 -27.01 -22.12
CA PHE A 11 5.38 -27.70 -20.96
C PHE A 11 4.34 -28.55 -20.21
N VAL A 12 3.05 -28.38 -20.51
CA VAL A 12 1.96 -29.12 -19.87
C VAL A 12 0.97 -29.61 -20.90
N ASP A 13 0.71 -30.91 -20.91
CA ASP A 13 -0.30 -31.54 -21.77
C ASP A 13 -1.71 -31.21 -21.26
N ILE A 14 -2.20 -29.99 -21.53
CA ILE A 14 -3.51 -29.53 -21.08
C ILE A 14 -4.58 -30.04 -22.08
N PRO A 15 -5.53 -30.90 -21.62
CA PRO A 15 -6.61 -31.37 -22.47
C PRO A 15 -7.47 -30.24 -23.04
N ALA A 16 -7.94 -30.37 -24.26
CA ALA A 16 -8.80 -29.36 -24.91
C ALA A 16 -10.13 -29.10 -24.16
N SER A 17 -10.54 -30.02 -23.31
CA SER A 17 -11.73 -29.87 -22.46
C SER A 17 -11.52 -28.96 -21.24
N VAL A 18 -10.27 -28.64 -20.90
CA VAL A 18 -9.95 -27.76 -19.77
C VAL A 18 -10.05 -26.31 -20.21
N THR A 19 -10.92 -25.55 -19.57
CA THR A 19 -11.14 -24.13 -19.90
C THR A 19 -10.11 -23.22 -19.22
N ALA A 20 -10.01 -21.97 -19.68
CA ALA A 20 -9.16 -20.96 -19.07
C ALA A 20 -9.56 -20.69 -17.62
N GLU A 21 -10.85 -20.66 -17.35
CA GLU A 21 -11.43 -20.46 -16.02
C GLU A 21 -11.02 -21.60 -15.07
N GLN A 22 -11.05 -22.85 -15.53
CA GLN A 22 -10.59 -24.00 -14.72
C GLN A 22 -9.09 -23.96 -14.40
N ILE A 23 -8.27 -23.45 -15.33
CA ILE A 23 -6.83 -23.23 -15.07
C ILE A 23 -6.65 -22.14 -14.03
N SER A 24 -7.38 -21.02 -14.16
CA SER A 24 -7.39 -19.93 -13.18
C SER A 24 -7.80 -20.42 -11.79
N ASP A 25 -8.90 -21.15 -11.69
CA ASP A 25 -9.38 -21.73 -10.44
C ASP A 25 -8.35 -22.70 -9.83
N GLY A 26 -7.66 -23.47 -10.68
CA GLY A 26 -6.56 -24.34 -10.26
C GLY A 26 -5.41 -23.55 -9.63
N LEU A 27 -4.97 -22.47 -10.26
CA LEU A 27 -3.92 -21.59 -9.75
C LEU A 27 -4.34 -20.90 -8.43
N ILE A 28 -5.56 -20.37 -8.37
CA ILE A 28 -6.10 -19.72 -7.16
C ILE A 28 -6.13 -20.74 -6.00
N ARG A 29 -6.58 -21.95 -6.25
CA ARG A 29 -6.66 -23.00 -5.23
C ARG A 29 -5.29 -23.34 -4.62
N VAL A 30 -4.21 -23.29 -5.40
CA VAL A 30 -2.84 -23.54 -4.91
C VAL A 30 -2.10 -22.26 -4.50
N GLY A 31 -2.82 -21.14 -4.28
CA GLY A 31 -2.32 -19.93 -3.67
C GLY A 31 -1.75 -18.87 -4.62
N PHE A 32 -2.05 -18.94 -5.93
CA PHE A 32 -1.71 -17.90 -6.89
C PHE A 32 -2.94 -17.07 -7.24
N GLU A 33 -2.89 -15.77 -7.01
CA GLU A 33 -3.95 -14.87 -7.41
C GLU A 33 -3.90 -14.63 -8.93
N VAL A 34 -5.00 -14.89 -9.62
CA VAL A 34 -5.19 -14.54 -11.03
C VAL A 34 -6.00 -13.25 -11.09
N GLU A 35 -5.32 -12.13 -11.35
CA GLU A 35 -5.92 -10.79 -11.36
C GLU A 35 -6.84 -10.60 -12.58
N GLU A 36 -6.48 -11.20 -13.72
CA GLU A 36 -7.20 -11.06 -14.98
C GLU A 36 -6.96 -12.26 -15.91
N ILE A 37 -7.98 -12.62 -16.70
CA ILE A 37 -7.88 -13.52 -17.86
C ILE A 37 -8.08 -12.70 -19.11
N ILE A 38 -7.00 -12.42 -19.84
CA ILE A 38 -7.01 -11.62 -21.06
C ILE A 38 -7.22 -12.56 -22.25
N LYS A 39 -8.35 -12.43 -22.97
CA LYS A 39 -8.65 -13.15 -24.20
C LYS A 39 -8.21 -12.31 -25.40
N GLN A 40 -6.90 -12.37 -25.70
CA GLN A 40 -6.34 -11.60 -26.83
C GLN A 40 -6.85 -12.13 -28.16
N GLY A 41 -7.26 -11.24 -29.06
CA GLY A 41 -7.73 -11.58 -30.41
C GLY A 41 -9.13 -12.19 -30.49
N ALA A 42 -9.88 -12.29 -29.38
CA ALA A 42 -11.21 -12.91 -29.37
C ALA A 42 -12.23 -12.18 -30.26
N ASP A 43 -12.07 -10.89 -30.43
CA ASP A 43 -12.89 -9.98 -31.25
C ASP A 43 -12.31 -9.72 -32.64
N LEU A 44 -11.21 -10.42 -33.00
CA LEU A 44 -10.58 -10.29 -34.33
C LEU A 44 -10.99 -11.48 -35.19
N THR A 45 -11.68 -11.21 -36.30
CA THR A 45 -12.16 -12.26 -37.20
C THR A 45 -12.07 -11.84 -38.66
N GLY A 46 -12.16 -12.84 -39.57
CA GLY A 46 -12.22 -12.60 -40.97
C GLY A 46 -10.86 -12.56 -41.67
N PRO A 47 -10.80 -12.15 -42.94
CA PRO A 47 -9.61 -12.26 -43.74
C PRO A 47 -8.57 -11.18 -43.42
N LEU A 48 -7.59 -11.52 -42.62
CA LEU A 48 -6.36 -10.75 -42.38
C LEU A 48 -5.20 -11.48 -43.03
N LYS A 49 -4.52 -10.83 -43.99
CA LYS A 49 -3.47 -11.44 -44.75
C LYS A 49 -2.17 -10.65 -44.77
N PHE A 50 -1.05 -11.35 -44.90
CA PHE A 50 0.19 -10.67 -45.25
C PHE A 50 0.15 -10.26 -46.71
N ALA A 51 0.51 -9.01 -46.96
CA ALA A 51 0.50 -8.41 -48.29
C ALA A 51 1.84 -7.72 -48.57
N LYS A 52 2.28 -7.80 -49.88
CA LYS A 52 3.45 -7.07 -50.37
C LYS A 52 2.99 -5.73 -50.92
N VAL A 53 3.67 -4.66 -50.58
CA VAL A 53 3.46 -3.32 -51.14
C VAL A 53 4.06 -3.29 -52.57
N LEU A 54 3.20 -3.17 -53.58
CA LEU A 54 3.60 -3.12 -54.99
C LEU A 54 3.81 -1.70 -55.48
N SER A 55 2.99 -0.74 -55.03
CA SER A 55 3.04 0.65 -55.46
C SER A 55 2.52 1.58 -54.38
N ILE A 56 3.01 2.81 -54.37
CA ILE A 56 2.57 3.89 -53.48
C ILE A 56 2.37 5.15 -54.35
N GLU A 57 1.17 5.70 -54.34
CA GLU A 57 0.79 7.00 -54.93
C GLU A 57 0.51 7.97 -53.77
N GLU A 58 1.30 9.04 -53.65
CA GLU A 58 1.07 10.07 -52.63
C GLU A 58 -0.09 10.99 -53.07
N ILE A 59 -1.12 11.13 -52.23
CA ILE A 59 -2.22 12.07 -52.41
C ILE A 59 -1.90 13.36 -51.67
N THR A 60 -1.45 14.40 -52.39
CA THR A 60 -0.88 15.62 -51.81
C THR A 60 -1.89 16.75 -51.61
N GLU A 61 -3.15 16.56 -52.00
CA GLU A 61 -4.20 17.60 -51.95
C GLU A 61 -4.71 17.87 -50.54
N PHE A 62 -4.29 17.09 -49.53
CA PHE A 62 -4.79 17.16 -48.17
C PHE A 62 -3.69 17.57 -47.18
N LYS A 63 -4.09 18.15 -46.03
CA LYS A 63 -3.15 18.61 -44.99
C LYS A 63 -2.31 17.52 -44.32
N LYS A 64 -2.75 16.26 -44.38
CA LYS A 64 -2.01 15.11 -43.87
C LYS A 64 -1.55 14.25 -45.02
N PRO A 65 -0.36 13.59 -44.93
CA PRO A 65 0.08 12.66 -45.95
C PRO A 65 -0.91 11.51 -46.04
N ILE A 66 -1.38 11.23 -47.25
CA ILE A 66 -2.30 10.13 -47.53
C ILE A 66 -1.70 9.38 -48.70
N ARG A 67 -1.70 8.07 -48.62
CA ARG A 67 -1.11 7.15 -49.61
C ARG A 67 -2.18 6.25 -50.20
N TYR A 68 -2.20 6.12 -51.51
CA TYR A 68 -2.94 5.11 -52.23
C TYR A 68 -1.98 3.98 -52.56
N VAL A 69 -2.21 2.81 -52.00
CA VAL A 69 -1.23 1.73 -51.94
C VAL A 69 -1.76 0.53 -52.70
N GLY A 70 -1.01 0.05 -53.64
CA GLY A 70 -1.28 -1.24 -54.32
C GLY A 70 -0.62 -2.37 -53.56
N LEU A 71 -1.41 -3.40 -53.25
CA LEU A 71 -1.02 -4.55 -52.43
C LEU A 71 -1.18 -5.85 -53.24
N ASP A 72 -0.23 -6.75 -53.13
CA ASP A 72 -0.37 -8.16 -53.45
C ASP A 72 -0.73 -8.92 -52.15
N CYS A 73 -1.96 -9.36 -52.08
CA CYS A 73 -2.50 -10.16 -50.97
C CYS A 73 -2.51 -11.69 -51.27
N GLY A 74 -1.81 -12.14 -52.31
CA GLY A 74 -1.82 -13.55 -52.76
C GLY A 74 -3.09 -13.96 -53.50
N GLU A 75 -3.88 -13.00 -54.00
CA GLU A 75 -5.17 -13.25 -54.69
C GLU A 75 -5.04 -13.23 -56.24
N GLY A 76 -3.85 -12.95 -56.74
CA GLY A 76 -3.58 -12.90 -58.18
C GLY A 76 -3.94 -11.56 -58.83
N GLU A 77 -4.52 -10.63 -58.13
CA GLU A 77 -4.82 -9.26 -58.53
C GLU A 77 -4.36 -8.23 -57.53
N THR A 78 -4.05 -7.01 -57.96
CA THR A 78 -3.59 -5.91 -57.09
C THR A 78 -4.79 -5.30 -56.40
N ARG A 79 -4.71 -5.28 -55.05
CA ARG A 79 -5.70 -4.67 -54.20
C ARG A 79 -5.23 -3.24 -53.83
N TYR A 80 -6.12 -2.28 -53.92
CA TYR A 80 -5.79 -0.90 -53.59
C TYR A 80 -6.43 -0.48 -52.30
N VAL A 81 -5.64 0.15 -51.43
CA VAL A 81 -6.09 0.65 -50.14
C VAL A 81 -5.55 2.05 -49.84
N ILE A 82 -6.24 2.81 -48.99
CA ILE A 82 -5.78 4.12 -48.52
C ILE A 82 -5.14 3.94 -47.13
N CYS A 83 -3.94 4.50 -46.97
CA CYS A 83 -3.20 4.45 -45.73
C CYS A 83 -2.64 5.84 -45.36
N GLY A 84 -2.76 6.23 -44.08
CA GLY A 84 -2.19 7.48 -43.57
C GLY A 84 -0.80 7.32 -42.96
N ALA A 85 -0.28 6.10 -42.85
CA ALA A 85 1.04 5.84 -42.29
C ALA A 85 2.14 6.09 -43.36
N THR A 86 3.34 6.46 -42.89
CA THR A 86 4.48 6.79 -43.76
C THR A 86 5.70 5.91 -43.51
N ASN A 87 5.62 4.97 -42.56
CA ASN A 87 6.73 4.14 -42.10
C ASN A 87 6.97 2.88 -42.97
N PHE A 88 6.51 2.85 -44.20
CA PHE A 88 6.70 1.72 -45.11
C PHE A 88 7.01 2.18 -46.54
N ALA A 89 7.60 1.31 -47.34
CA ALA A 89 8.03 1.53 -48.71
C ALA A 89 7.52 0.44 -49.68
N VAL A 90 7.71 0.66 -50.98
CA VAL A 90 7.46 -0.37 -52.02
C VAL A 90 8.41 -1.54 -51.77
N GLY A 91 7.86 -2.74 -51.76
CA GLY A 91 8.59 -3.98 -51.48
C GLY A 91 8.38 -4.53 -50.08
N ASP A 92 7.97 -3.70 -49.14
CA ASP A 92 7.71 -4.10 -47.75
C ASP A 92 6.52 -5.05 -47.64
N LEU A 93 6.57 -5.90 -46.58
CA LEU A 93 5.47 -6.79 -46.23
C LEU A 93 4.67 -6.19 -45.08
N VAL A 94 3.35 -6.21 -45.17
CA VAL A 94 2.43 -5.59 -44.22
C VAL A 94 1.26 -6.51 -43.90
N VAL A 95 0.47 -6.22 -42.89
CA VAL A 95 -0.81 -6.91 -42.62
C VAL A 95 -1.93 -6.10 -43.24
N ALA A 96 -2.72 -6.73 -44.13
CA ALA A 96 -3.90 -6.15 -44.72
C ALA A 96 -5.17 -6.81 -44.18
N ALA A 97 -6.07 -6.01 -43.62
CA ALA A 97 -7.42 -6.42 -43.33
C ALA A 97 -8.30 -6.23 -44.57
N LEU A 98 -8.85 -7.32 -45.06
CA LEU A 98 -9.65 -7.33 -46.27
C LEU A 98 -11.14 -7.11 -45.92
N PRO A 99 -12.00 -6.73 -46.89
CA PRO A 99 -13.43 -6.62 -46.69
C PRO A 99 -14.04 -7.87 -46.04
N GLY A 100 -14.81 -7.70 -44.98
CA GLY A 100 -15.33 -8.76 -44.15
C GLY A 100 -14.52 -9.10 -42.90
N ALA A 101 -13.30 -8.53 -42.74
CA ALA A 101 -12.57 -8.59 -41.49
C ALA A 101 -13.25 -7.71 -40.44
N VAL A 102 -13.27 -8.19 -39.20
CA VAL A 102 -13.73 -7.45 -38.03
C VAL A 102 -12.53 -7.23 -37.11
N LEU A 103 -12.22 -5.99 -36.83
CA LEU A 103 -11.14 -5.56 -35.93
C LEU A 103 -11.70 -5.27 -34.53
N PRO A 104 -10.86 -5.18 -33.48
CA PRO A 104 -11.27 -4.84 -32.13
C PRO A 104 -12.20 -3.61 -32.06
N GLY A 105 -13.23 -3.71 -31.21
CA GLY A 105 -14.30 -2.71 -31.13
C GLY A 105 -15.36 -2.83 -32.21
N ASP A 106 -15.59 -4.03 -32.71
CA ASP A 106 -16.60 -4.37 -33.76
C ASP A 106 -16.44 -3.56 -35.07
N PHE A 107 -15.18 -3.14 -35.34
CA PHE A 107 -14.90 -2.35 -36.55
C PHE A 107 -14.79 -3.25 -37.77
N THR A 108 -15.88 -3.29 -38.55
CA THR A 108 -15.94 -4.09 -39.78
C THR A 108 -15.29 -3.37 -40.95
N ILE A 109 -14.37 -4.08 -41.64
CA ILE A 109 -13.68 -3.58 -42.83
C ILE A 109 -14.57 -3.81 -44.05
N GLY A 110 -14.77 -2.75 -44.83
CA GLY A 110 -15.50 -2.76 -46.08
C GLY A 110 -14.79 -1.95 -47.15
N ALA A 111 -15.22 -2.09 -48.40
CA ALA A 111 -14.80 -1.21 -49.49
C ALA A 111 -15.41 0.20 -49.27
N ARG A 112 -14.62 1.24 -49.36
CA ARG A 112 -15.06 2.65 -49.15
C ARG A 112 -14.48 3.56 -50.24
N GLU A 113 -15.26 4.51 -50.67
CA GLU A 113 -14.75 5.65 -51.44
C GLU A 113 -14.29 6.75 -50.47
N THR A 114 -13.02 7.09 -50.54
CA THR A 114 -12.40 8.10 -49.66
C THR A 114 -11.34 8.83 -50.50
N TYR A 115 -11.27 10.15 -50.38
CA TYR A 115 -10.31 10.98 -51.11
C TYR A 115 -10.33 10.77 -52.63
N GLY A 116 -11.52 10.51 -53.22
CA GLY A 116 -11.70 10.26 -54.65
C GLY A 116 -11.15 8.94 -55.19
N LYS A 117 -10.77 8.02 -54.30
CA LYS A 117 -10.27 6.68 -54.61
C LYS A 117 -11.04 5.61 -53.83
N THR A 118 -11.15 4.42 -54.43
CA THR A 118 -11.76 3.29 -53.73
C THR A 118 -10.70 2.57 -52.87
N SER A 119 -10.90 2.54 -51.52
CA SER A 119 -10.08 1.72 -50.61
C SER A 119 -10.79 0.38 -50.38
N ASN A 120 -10.15 -0.71 -50.81
CA ASN A 120 -10.70 -2.05 -50.73
C ASN A 120 -10.00 -2.89 -49.65
N GLY A 121 -9.99 -2.36 -48.40
CA GLY A 121 -9.31 -2.92 -47.26
C GLY A 121 -8.57 -1.85 -46.45
N MET A 122 -7.77 -2.30 -45.50
CA MET A 122 -6.95 -1.44 -44.63
C MET A 122 -5.63 -2.12 -44.30
N ILE A 123 -4.52 -1.38 -44.27
CA ILE A 123 -3.24 -1.84 -43.71
C ILE A 123 -3.28 -1.57 -42.20
N CYS A 124 -2.89 -2.54 -41.40
CA CYS A 124 -3.10 -2.52 -39.97
C CYS A 124 -1.83 -2.18 -39.15
N SER A 125 -2.00 -1.38 -38.14
CA SER A 125 -1.05 -1.20 -37.04
C SER A 125 -1.19 -2.32 -35.98
N ALA A 126 -0.22 -2.43 -35.06
CA ALA A 126 -0.29 -3.38 -33.96
C ALA A 126 -1.50 -3.11 -33.04
N ARG A 127 -1.86 -1.84 -32.84
CA ARG A 127 -3.04 -1.44 -32.06
C ARG A 127 -4.35 -1.89 -32.70
N GLU A 128 -4.49 -1.71 -34.02
CA GLU A 128 -5.70 -2.11 -34.75
C GLU A 128 -5.91 -3.62 -34.76
N LEU A 129 -4.85 -4.40 -34.59
CA LEU A 129 -4.91 -5.85 -34.44
C LEU A 129 -5.07 -6.30 -32.95
N GLY A 130 -5.17 -5.36 -32.01
CA GLY A 130 -5.24 -5.71 -30.58
C GLY A 130 -3.97 -6.35 -30.03
N ILE A 131 -2.82 -6.12 -30.68
CA ILE A 131 -1.53 -6.72 -30.33
C ILE A 131 -0.82 -5.92 -29.23
N SER A 132 -0.81 -4.57 -29.37
CA SER A 132 -0.22 -3.64 -28.42
C SER A 132 -0.85 -2.25 -28.56
N ASP A 133 -0.52 -1.32 -27.66
CA ASP A 133 -0.98 0.08 -27.76
C ASP A 133 -0.23 0.90 -28.81
N ASP A 134 0.76 0.31 -29.50
CA ASP A 134 1.56 0.99 -30.51
C ASP A 134 0.71 1.33 -31.77
N HIS A 135 0.69 2.62 -32.07
CA HIS A 135 -0.05 3.20 -33.21
C HIS A 135 0.79 4.20 -34.02
N GLU A 136 2.12 4.21 -33.83
CA GLU A 136 3.04 5.12 -34.52
C GLU A 136 3.39 4.62 -35.94
N GLY A 137 2.47 3.96 -36.62
CA GLY A 137 2.61 3.44 -37.95
C GLY A 137 1.92 2.11 -38.14
N ILE A 138 2.17 1.47 -39.26
CA ILE A 138 1.69 0.13 -39.53
C ILE A 138 2.76 -0.92 -39.21
N MET A 139 2.35 -2.19 -39.08
CA MET A 139 3.28 -3.31 -38.91
C MET A 139 3.97 -3.59 -40.25
N VAL A 140 5.32 -3.56 -40.26
CA VAL A 140 6.18 -3.83 -41.40
C VAL A 140 7.05 -5.05 -41.09
N PHE A 141 7.21 -5.96 -42.06
CA PHE A 141 7.99 -7.18 -41.99
C PHE A 141 9.05 -7.23 -43.08
N ALA A 142 10.16 -7.85 -42.77
CA ALA A 142 11.25 -8.02 -43.73
C ALA A 142 10.91 -9.08 -44.80
N GLU A 143 11.60 -9.02 -45.91
CA GLU A 143 11.47 -10.05 -46.97
C GLU A 143 11.88 -11.43 -46.48
N GLY A 144 11.01 -12.42 -46.67
CA GLY A 144 11.20 -13.78 -46.17
C GLY A 144 10.75 -14.03 -44.72
N GLU A 145 10.38 -13.00 -43.98
CA GLU A 145 9.90 -13.11 -42.57
C GLU A 145 8.47 -13.69 -42.55
N VAL A 146 7.67 -13.36 -43.54
CA VAL A 146 6.27 -13.83 -43.65
C VAL A 146 5.95 -14.25 -45.09
N THR A 147 4.92 -15.08 -45.28
CA THR A 147 4.46 -15.55 -46.59
C THR A 147 3.29 -14.71 -47.09
N ILE A 148 3.39 -14.13 -48.27
CA ILE A 148 2.31 -13.36 -48.91
C ILE A 148 1.05 -14.22 -49.01
N GLY A 149 -0.10 -13.66 -48.65
CA GLY A 149 -1.40 -14.33 -48.67
C GLY A 149 -1.67 -15.26 -47.52
N ALA A 150 -0.68 -15.54 -46.65
CA ALA A 150 -0.90 -16.33 -45.43
C ALA A 150 -1.78 -15.59 -44.44
N ASP A 151 -2.50 -16.33 -43.59
CA ASP A 151 -3.34 -15.79 -42.53
C ASP A 151 -2.48 -15.15 -41.45
N ALA A 152 -2.70 -13.84 -41.21
CA ALA A 152 -1.92 -13.09 -40.27
C ALA A 152 -2.33 -13.40 -38.81
N ILE A 153 -3.57 -13.83 -38.57
CA ILE A 153 -4.01 -14.19 -37.18
C ILE A 153 -3.24 -15.41 -36.69
N GLU A 154 -3.14 -16.42 -37.56
CA GLU A 154 -2.44 -17.66 -37.22
C GLU A 154 -0.93 -17.47 -37.15
N ALA A 155 -0.31 -16.85 -38.17
CA ALA A 155 1.14 -16.68 -38.22
C ALA A 155 1.70 -15.74 -37.14
N LEU A 156 0.95 -14.72 -36.76
CA LEU A 156 1.30 -13.84 -35.66
C LEU A 156 0.85 -14.38 -34.28
N GLN A 157 0.20 -15.55 -34.25
CA GLN A 157 -0.32 -16.15 -33.03
C GLN A 157 -1.13 -15.13 -32.18
N ILE A 158 -2.02 -14.37 -32.84
CA ILE A 158 -2.73 -13.28 -32.19
C ILE A 158 -3.69 -13.84 -31.14
N ASN A 159 -4.44 -14.90 -31.47
CA ASN A 159 -5.40 -15.52 -30.59
C ASN A 159 -4.71 -16.28 -29.46
N ASP A 160 -4.89 -15.80 -28.23
CA ASP A 160 -4.34 -16.46 -27.04
C ASP A 160 -5.15 -16.10 -25.79
N VAL A 161 -4.96 -16.88 -24.74
CA VAL A 161 -5.44 -16.55 -23.39
C VAL A 161 -4.22 -16.26 -22.53
N ILE A 162 -4.20 -15.11 -21.89
CA ILE A 162 -3.08 -14.67 -21.06
C ILE A 162 -3.59 -14.53 -19.64
N PHE A 163 -2.98 -15.25 -18.69
CA PHE A 163 -3.26 -15.09 -17.28
C PHE A 163 -2.36 -14.00 -16.69
N ALA A 164 -2.96 -12.98 -16.07
CA ALA A 164 -2.24 -12.02 -15.24
C ALA A 164 -2.18 -12.57 -13.82
N VAL A 165 -1.00 -13.09 -13.42
CA VAL A 165 -0.81 -13.76 -12.14
C VAL A 165 -0.01 -12.86 -11.19
N ALA A 166 -0.55 -12.57 -10.02
CA ALA A 166 0.20 -11.98 -8.91
C ALA A 166 1.06 -13.08 -8.27
N VAL A 167 2.37 -12.85 -8.26
CA VAL A 167 3.33 -13.81 -7.70
C VAL A 167 3.84 -13.31 -6.37
N ASN A 168 3.63 -14.07 -5.31
CA ASN A 168 4.09 -13.77 -3.97
C ASN A 168 5.63 -13.74 -3.89
N PRO A 169 6.21 -12.95 -2.96
CA PRO A 169 7.67 -12.80 -2.85
C PRO A 169 8.44 -14.09 -2.60
N ASP A 170 7.86 -15.04 -1.89
CA ASP A 170 8.43 -16.37 -1.59
C ASP A 170 8.41 -17.32 -2.80
N ARG A 171 7.59 -17.03 -3.81
CA ARG A 171 7.39 -17.82 -5.01
C ARG A 171 8.19 -17.30 -6.22
N GLY A 172 9.45 -16.90 -6.01
CA GLY A 172 10.28 -16.29 -7.06
C GLY A 172 10.39 -17.12 -8.34
N TYR A 173 10.40 -18.44 -8.24
CA TYR A 173 10.45 -19.36 -9.40
C TYR A 173 9.23 -19.21 -10.34
N ALA A 174 8.08 -18.79 -9.81
CA ALA A 174 6.86 -18.57 -10.59
C ALA A 174 6.87 -17.26 -11.39
N LEU A 175 7.93 -16.44 -11.30
CA LEU A 175 8.19 -15.35 -12.25
C LEU A 175 8.75 -15.84 -13.60
N SER A 176 8.40 -17.06 -14.00
CA SER A 176 8.73 -17.69 -15.28
C SER A 176 7.57 -18.54 -15.81
N ILE A 177 7.55 -18.78 -17.12
CA ILE A 177 6.58 -19.70 -17.72
C ILE A 177 6.83 -21.13 -17.20
N ARG A 178 8.10 -21.54 -17.06
CA ARG A 178 8.47 -22.83 -16.42
C ARG A 178 7.82 -22.99 -15.05
N GLY A 179 7.88 -21.95 -14.20
CA GLY A 179 7.31 -22.00 -12.85
C GLY A 179 5.78 -22.03 -12.86
N ILE A 180 5.13 -21.15 -13.63
CA ILE A 180 3.66 -21.16 -13.75
C ILE A 180 3.15 -22.48 -14.35
N ALA A 181 3.82 -23.01 -15.38
CA ALA A 181 3.45 -24.30 -15.99
C ALA A 181 3.52 -25.45 -14.98
N ARG A 182 4.55 -25.45 -14.10
CA ARG A 182 4.68 -26.44 -13.02
C ARG A 182 3.50 -26.37 -12.05
N GLU A 183 3.09 -25.16 -11.65
CA GLU A 183 1.94 -24.97 -10.77
C GLU A 183 0.62 -25.34 -11.43
N VAL A 184 0.43 -25.01 -12.71
CA VAL A 184 -0.74 -25.45 -13.49
C VAL A 184 -0.79 -26.98 -13.53
N ALA A 185 0.33 -27.63 -13.82
CA ALA A 185 0.40 -29.09 -13.88
C ALA A 185 0.07 -29.71 -12.50
N GLY A 186 0.67 -29.21 -11.43
CA GLY A 186 0.42 -29.66 -10.06
C GLY A 186 -1.04 -29.44 -9.62
N SER A 187 -1.62 -28.28 -9.93
CA SER A 187 -3.00 -27.94 -9.54
C SER A 187 -4.06 -28.79 -10.25
N LEU A 188 -3.79 -29.22 -11.49
CA LEU A 188 -4.70 -30.00 -12.33
C LEU A 188 -4.31 -31.49 -12.39
N ASN A 189 -3.27 -31.91 -11.67
CA ASN A 189 -2.71 -33.25 -11.69
C ASN A 189 -2.36 -33.71 -13.13
N LEU A 190 -1.71 -32.83 -13.88
CA LEU A 190 -1.24 -33.06 -15.24
C LEU A 190 0.28 -33.31 -15.28
N LYS A 191 0.76 -33.91 -16.38
CA LYS A 191 2.21 -34.10 -16.56
C LYS A 191 2.88 -32.77 -16.92
N PHE A 192 3.94 -32.44 -16.19
CA PHE A 192 4.86 -31.34 -16.50
C PHE A 192 6.10 -31.90 -17.22
N THR A 193 6.51 -31.24 -18.30
CA THR A 193 7.77 -31.51 -18.99
C THR A 193 8.71 -30.32 -18.78
N ASP A 194 9.76 -30.56 -17.98
CA ASP A 194 10.69 -29.46 -17.65
C ASP A 194 11.57 -29.10 -18.87
N PRO A 195 11.52 -27.86 -19.39
CA PRO A 195 12.35 -27.43 -20.50
C PRO A 195 13.85 -27.57 -20.23
N VAL A 196 14.27 -27.57 -18.97
CA VAL A 196 15.67 -27.72 -18.56
C VAL A 196 16.23 -29.12 -18.91
N ASP A 197 15.40 -30.16 -18.93
CA ASP A 197 15.87 -31.52 -19.24
C ASP A 197 16.47 -31.63 -20.65
N ALA A 198 15.89 -30.94 -21.62
CA ALA A 198 16.46 -30.87 -22.96
C ALA A 198 17.78 -30.09 -22.98
N LEU A 199 17.93 -29.08 -22.14
CA LEU A 199 19.14 -28.25 -22.08
C LEU A 199 20.33 -28.98 -21.45
N ARG A 200 20.10 -29.98 -20.57
CA ARG A 200 21.16 -30.81 -19.97
C ARG A 200 21.99 -31.57 -21.00
N THR A 201 21.45 -31.84 -22.16
CA THR A 201 22.12 -32.58 -23.21
C THR A 201 22.95 -31.71 -24.15
N LEU A 202 22.78 -30.37 -24.06
CA LEU A 202 23.49 -29.45 -24.95
C LEU A 202 25.00 -29.41 -24.62
N LYS A 203 25.82 -29.53 -25.65
CA LYS A 203 27.26 -29.36 -25.57
C LYS A 203 27.70 -28.33 -26.60
N PHE A 204 28.59 -27.45 -26.22
CA PHE A 204 29.14 -26.44 -27.10
C PHE A 204 30.66 -26.67 -27.18
N GLU A 205 31.17 -26.75 -28.39
CA GLU A 205 32.60 -26.83 -28.62
C GLU A 205 33.26 -25.47 -28.31
N GLU A 206 34.44 -25.52 -27.68
CA GLU A 206 35.22 -24.34 -27.41
C GLU A 206 36.18 -24.09 -28.58
N SER A 207 36.23 -22.85 -29.08
CA SER A 207 37.02 -22.45 -30.24
C SER A 207 38.13 -21.44 -29.95
N GLY A 208 38.22 -20.97 -28.70
CA GLY A 208 39.20 -19.95 -28.30
C GLY A 208 39.22 -19.66 -26.80
N LYS A 209 39.86 -18.56 -26.45
CA LYS A 209 39.84 -18.04 -25.07
C LYS A 209 38.66 -17.06 -24.92
N GLY A 210 37.84 -17.27 -23.91
CA GLY A 210 36.79 -16.36 -23.54
C GLY A 210 37.25 -15.25 -22.60
N VAL A 211 36.33 -14.33 -22.34
CA VAL A 211 36.44 -13.35 -21.24
C VAL A 211 36.46 -14.12 -19.92
N THR A 212 37.32 -13.74 -18.99
CA THR A 212 37.42 -14.39 -17.69
C THR A 212 36.36 -13.90 -16.73
N ALA A 213 35.89 -14.78 -15.81
CA ALA A 213 34.88 -14.49 -14.81
C ALA A 213 35.46 -14.69 -13.40
N LYS A 214 35.11 -13.78 -12.47
CA LYS A 214 35.54 -13.88 -11.06
C LYS A 214 34.49 -13.34 -10.10
N ILE A 215 34.25 -14.02 -9.01
CA ILE A 215 33.49 -13.56 -7.85
C ILE A 215 34.50 -13.18 -6.76
N ALA A 216 34.64 -11.88 -6.46
CA ALA A 216 35.62 -11.41 -5.46
C ALA A 216 35.16 -11.75 -4.03
N ASP A 217 33.85 -11.75 -3.77
CA ASP A 217 33.28 -12.10 -2.47
C ASP A 217 32.12 -13.09 -2.69
N LYS A 218 32.33 -14.35 -2.32
CA LYS A 218 31.37 -15.44 -2.52
C LYS A 218 30.08 -15.31 -1.69
N SER A 219 30.03 -14.37 -0.73
CA SER A 219 28.77 -14.02 -0.03
C SER A 219 27.83 -13.17 -0.87
N THR A 220 28.31 -12.59 -1.95
CA THR A 220 27.52 -11.69 -2.83
C THR A 220 26.97 -12.37 -4.08
N ALA A 221 27.60 -13.47 -4.49
CA ALA A 221 27.16 -14.31 -5.59
C ALA A 221 27.72 -15.73 -5.38
N SER A 222 26.93 -16.76 -5.74
CA SER A 222 27.34 -18.15 -5.55
C SER A 222 27.93 -18.78 -6.80
N VAL A 223 27.40 -18.47 -7.97
CA VAL A 223 27.89 -19.03 -9.24
C VAL A 223 27.77 -18.00 -10.35
N PHE A 224 28.79 -17.94 -11.20
CA PHE A 224 28.92 -17.07 -12.35
C PHE A 224 29.27 -17.87 -13.59
N TYR A 225 28.34 -18.02 -14.53
CA TYR A 225 28.59 -18.52 -15.87
C TYR A 225 28.77 -17.35 -16.84
N LEU A 226 29.91 -17.29 -17.51
CA LEU A 226 30.24 -16.31 -18.53
C LEU A 226 30.50 -17.03 -19.87
N ARG A 227 29.68 -16.77 -20.89
CA ARG A 227 29.86 -17.35 -22.22
C ARG A 227 30.28 -16.28 -23.20
N THR A 228 31.36 -16.53 -23.92
CA THR A 228 31.86 -15.67 -24.99
C THR A 228 31.39 -16.21 -26.34
N LEU A 229 30.80 -15.34 -27.17
CA LEU A 229 30.39 -15.64 -28.53
C LEU A 229 31.01 -14.63 -29.49
N SER A 230 31.32 -15.08 -30.70
CA SER A 230 31.91 -14.26 -31.78
C SER A 230 31.08 -14.36 -33.05
N LYS A 231 31.45 -13.53 -34.04
CA LYS A 231 30.83 -13.52 -35.38
C LYS A 231 29.32 -13.25 -35.35
N PHE A 232 28.83 -12.55 -34.33
CA PHE A 232 27.43 -12.12 -34.28
C PHE A 232 27.19 -11.10 -35.40
N ASP A 233 26.10 -11.28 -36.16
CA ASP A 233 25.62 -10.27 -37.10
C ASP A 233 24.66 -9.32 -36.37
N PRO A 234 25.04 -8.05 -36.15
CA PRO A 234 24.18 -7.08 -35.45
C PRO A 234 22.90 -6.71 -36.22
N LYS A 235 22.79 -7.09 -37.50
CA LYS A 235 21.59 -6.91 -38.30
C LYS A 235 20.59 -8.07 -38.20
N ALA A 236 20.96 -9.16 -37.51
CA ALA A 236 20.07 -10.29 -37.28
C ALA A 236 18.81 -9.86 -36.51
N THR A 237 17.64 -10.22 -37.04
CA THR A 237 16.33 -9.83 -36.51
C THR A 237 15.77 -10.90 -35.60
N THR A 238 14.97 -10.47 -34.62
CA THR A 238 14.25 -11.36 -33.73
C THR A 238 13.14 -12.08 -34.46
N PRO A 239 13.08 -13.44 -34.45
CA PRO A 239 11.98 -14.19 -35.05
C PRO A 239 10.61 -13.74 -34.54
N ILE A 240 9.61 -13.70 -35.41
CA ILE A 240 8.24 -13.25 -35.12
C ILE A 240 7.68 -13.97 -33.89
N TRP A 241 7.82 -15.29 -33.81
CA TRP A 241 7.28 -16.08 -32.70
C TRP A 241 7.86 -15.66 -31.35
N MET A 242 9.17 -15.33 -31.29
CA MET A 242 9.85 -14.87 -30.08
C MET A 242 9.40 -13.45 -29.73
N ARG A 243 9.36 -12.54 -30.70
CA ARG A 243 8.87 -11.18 -30.54
C ARG A 243 7.46 -11.18 -29.97
N ARG A 244 6.56 -11.99 -30.54
CA ARG A 244 5.17 -12.12 -30.09
C ARG A 244 5.05 -12.63 -28.66
N ARG A 245 5.89 -13.58 -28.24
CA ARG A 245 5.91 -14.06 -26.84
C ARG A 245 6.35 -12.98 -25.85
N ILE A 246 7.40 -12.24 -26.20
CA ILE A 246 7.89 -11.12 -25.38
C ILE A 246 6.81 -10.04 -25.24
N GLU A 247 6.13 -9.69 -26.33
CA GLU A 247 5.04 -8.71 -26.33
C GLU A 247 3.83 -9.17 -25.50
N LYS A 248 3.41 -10.42 -25.61
CA LYS A 248 2.34 -11.00 -24.77
C LYS A 248 2.67 -10.96 -23.28
N MET A 249 3.96 -11.02 -22.94
CA MET A 249 4.44 -10.88 -21.57
C MET A 249 4.49 -9.41 -21.11
N GLY A 250 4.17 -8.44 -21.98
CA GLY A 250 4.16 -7.01 -21.69
C GLY A 250 5.50 -6.31 -21.83
N MET A 251 6.48 -6.94 -22.50
CA MET A 251 7.79 -6.35 -22.83
C MET A 251 7.87 -5.96 -24.29
N ARG A 252 8.74 -5.01 -24.64
CA ARG A 252 9.00 -4.62 -26.03
C ARG A 252 10.18 -5.39 -26.59
N SER A 253 10.11 -5.78 -27.86
CA SER A 253 11.25 -6.26 -28.63
C SER A 253 12.20 -5.10 -28.93
N ILE A 254 13.50 -5.33 -28.82
CA ILE A 254 14.55 -4.31 -28.96
C ILE A 254 15.56 -4.74 -30.04
N SER A 255 16.27 -5.85 -29.81
CA SER A 255 17.25 -6.44 -30.71
C SER A 255 17.37 -7.93 -30.43
N LEU A 256 17.85 -8.73 -31.35
CA LEU A 256 17.90 -10.19 -31.20
C LEU A 256 18.61 -10.62 -29.90
N VAL A 257 19.75 -10.01 -29.57
CA VAL A 257 20.49 -10.35 -28.33
C VAL A 257 19.67 -10.01 -27.08
N VAL A 258 19.12 -8.81 -27.00
CA VAL A 258 18.33 -8.36 -25.85
C VAL A 258 17.04 -9.17 -25.73
N ASP A 259 16.43 -9.46 -26.86
CA ASP A 259 15.18 -10.24 -26.92
C ASP A 259 15.39 -11.68 -26.47
N ILE A 260 16.51 -12.31 -26.84
CA ILE A 260 16.85 -13.65 -26.35
C ILE A 260 17.11 -13.61 -24.82
N THR A 261 17.81 -12.60 -24.29
CA THR A 261 17.99 -12.49 -22.84
C THR A 261 16.66 -12.36 -22.11
N ASN A 262 15.74 -11.52 -22.63
CA ASN A 262 14.40 -11.36 -22.10
C ASN A 262 13.57 -12.64 -22.24
N TYR A 263 13.61 -13.28 -23.39
CA TYR A 263 12.90 -14.53 -23.65
C TYR A 263 13.31 -15.63 -22.66
N VAL A 264 14.62 -15.86 -22.48
CA VAL A 264 15.14 -16.88 -21.56
C VAL A 264 14.78 -16.55 -20.11
N MET A 265 14.86 -15.29 -19.72
CA MET A 265 14.41 -14.84 -18.40
C MET A 265 12.92 -15.13 -18.18
N LEU A 266 12.07 -14.90 -19.18
CA LEU A 266 10.63 -15.17 -19.11
C LEU A 266 10.33 -16.67 -19.17
N GLU A 267 11.06 -17.44 -19.97
CA GLU A 267 10.92 -18.90 -20.11
C GLU A 267 11.32 -19.62 -18.81
N LEU A 268 12.53 -19.38 -18.31
CA LEU A 268 13.16 -20.15 -17.26
C LEU A 268 13.18 -19.47 -15.88
N GLY A 269 13.19 -18.13 -15.85
CA GLY A 269 13.25 -17.34 -14.60
C GLY A 269 14.64 -16.82 -14.24
N GLN A 270 15.68 -17.10 -15.05
CA GLN A 270 17.05 -16.62 -14.85
C GLN A 270 17.30 -15.37 -15.69
N PRO A 271 17.48 -14.19 -15.08
CA PRO A 271 17.95 -13.01 -15.78
C PRO A 271 19.36 -13.21 -16.37
N LEU A 272 19.55 -12.71 -17.57
CA LEU A 272 20.81 -12.70 -18.29
C LEU A 272 21.19 -11.26 -18.66
N HIS A 273 22.48 -10.98 -18.74
CA HIS A 273 22.97 -9.71 -19.28
C HIS A 273 24.06 -9.96 -20.35
N ALA A 274 23.95 -9.22 -21.45
CA ALA A 274 24.90 -9.34 -22.55
C ALA A 274 25.72 -8.05 -22.66
N PHE A 275 27.03 -8.18 -22.65
CA PHE A 275 27.99 -7.10 -22.85
C PHE A 275 28.60 -7.20 -24.26
N ASP A 276 28.95 -6.05 -24.84
CA ASP A 276 29.86 -6.00 -25.97
C ASP A 276 31.27 -6.42 -25.54
N ALA A 277 31.67 -7.63 -25.91
CA ALA A 277 32.93 -8.21 -25.43
C ALA A 277 34.18 -7.39 -25.85
N ALA A 278 34.12 -6.69 -26.98
CA ALA A 278 35.20 -5.83 -27.47
C ALA A 278 35.43 -4.60 -26.57
N LYS A 279 34.42 -4.19 -25.77
CA LYS A 279 34.50 -3.06 -24.84
C LYS A 279 35.00 -3.45 -23.45
N ILE A 280 35.13 -4.75 -23.15
CA ILE A 280 35.61 -5.24 -21.85
C ILE A 280 37.11 -5.19 -21.79
N LYS A 281 37.68 -4.67 -20.72
CA LYS A 281 39.11 -4.61 -20.45
C LYS A 281 39.52 -5.71 -19.45
N GLY A 282 40.21 -6.76 -19.95
CA GLY A 282 40.58 -7.91 -19.13
C GLY A 282 39.42 -8.88 -18.90
N GLY A 283 38.99 -9.06 -17.66
CA GLY A 283 37.90 -9.97 -17.28
C GLY A 283 36.76 -9.30 -16.54
N LEU A 284 35.68 -10.04 -16.32
CA LEU A 284 34.56 -9.56 -15.50
C LEU A 284 34.73 -10.02 -14.05
N THR A 285 34.58 -9.10 -13.11
CA THR A 285 34.65 -9.37 -11.68
C THR A 285 33.42 -8.83 -10.98
N ILE A 286 32.71 -9.69 -10.22
CA ILE A 286 31.64 -9.29 -9.32
C ILE A 286 32.27 -8.83 -8.02
N LYS A 287 32.10 -7.54 -7.67
CA LYS A 287 32.68 -6.91 -6.47
C LYS A 287 31.83 -5.71 -6.01
N ARG A 288 32.02 -5.26 -4.77
CA ARG A 288 31.42 -3.98 -4.30
C ARG A 288 32.12 -2.81 -4.97
N ALA A 289 31.39 -1.69 -5.11
CA ALA A 289 31.92 -0.46 -5.71
C ALA A 289 33.13 0.10 -4.94
N ALA A 290 33.16 -0.10 -3.62
CA ALA A 290 34.19 0.31 -2.69
C ALA A 290 34.41 1.83 -2.56
N THR A 291 34.06 2.62 -3.56
CA THR A 291 34.19 4.08 -3.59
C THR A 291 32.97 4.75 -4.19
N VAL A 292 32.71 5.99 -3.75
CA VAL A 292 31.70 6.84 -4.36
C VAL A 292 32.18 7.32 -5.72
N GLN A 293 31.47 6.96 -6.79
CA GLN A 293 31.80 7.37 -8.15
C GLN A 293 30.54 7.51 -9.01
N LYS A 294 30.68 8.16 -10.16
CA LYS A 294 29.60 8.31 -11.12
C LYS A 294 29.52 7.10 -12.05
N PHE A 295 28.30 6.67 -12.32
CA PHE A 295 27.99 5.56 -13.20
C PHE A 295 26.75 5.84 -14.03
N LYS A 296 26.84 5.70 -15.35
CA LYS A 296 25.71 5.94 -16.25
C LYS A 296 25.10 4.61 -16.68
N THR A 297 23.83 4.42 -16.32
CA THR A 297 23.05 3.22 -16.64
C THR A 297 22.44 3.29 -18.04
N LEU A 298 21.94 2.14 -18.56
CA LEU A 298 21.32 2.01 -19.90
C LEU A 298 20.11 2.93 -20.12
N ASP A 299 19.41 3.35 -19.08
CA ASP A 299 18.36 4.35 -19.13
C ASP A 299 18.87 5.80 -19.32
N GLY A 300 20.16 5.98 -19.48
CA GLY A 300 20.80 7.28 -19.68
C GLY A 300 20.99 8.11 -18.40
N VAL A 301 20.54 7.61 -17.25
CA VAL A 301 20.62 8.31 -15.95
C VAL A 301 22.01 8.15 -15.33
N GLU A 302 22.61 9.27 -14.92
CA GLU A 302 23.85 9.27 -14.14
C GLU A 302 23.55 9.06 -12.66
N ARG A 303 24.10 7.98 -12.10
CA ARG A 303 23.89 7.57 -10.70
C ARG A 303 25.19 7.75 -9.91
N THR A 304 25.05 8.07 -8.63
CA THR A 304 26.17 8.08 -7.69
C THR A 304 26.19 6.74 -6.98
N LEU A 305 27.25 5.96 -7.16
CA LEU A 305 27.42 4.67 -6.52
C LEU A 305 27.72 4.84 -5.03
N ASP A 306 27.15 3.96 -4.23
CA ASP A 306 27.50 3.76 -2.82
C ASP A 306 28.60 2.70 -2.72
N PRO A 307 29.54 2.80 -1.77
CA PRO A 307 30.58 1.79 -1.57
C PRO A 307 30.07 0.35 -1.42
N ASP A 308 28.86 0.18 -0.91
CA ASP A 308 28.22 -1.12 -0.71
C ASP A 308 27.45 -1.63 -1.94
N ASP A 309 27.35 -0.85 -3.02
CA ASP A 309 26.70 -1.31 -4.24
C ASP A 309 27.44 -2.51 -4.85
N LEU A 310 26.70 -3.56 -5.17
CA LEU A 310 27.26 -4.70 -5.88
C LEU A 310 27.32 -4.41 -7.38
N MET A 311 28.51 -4.55 -7.95
CA MET A 311 28.80 -4.21 -9.34
C MET A 311 29.37 -5.40 -10.08
N VAL A 312 29.13 -5.44 -11.39
CA VAL A 312 29.97 -6.17 -12.34
C VAL A 312 30.93 -5.17 -12.94
N CYS A 313 32.22 -5.43 -12.78
CA CYS A 313 33.30 -4.53 -13.23
C CYS A 313 34.24 -5.28 -14.16
N ASP A 314 34.87 -4.55 -15.05
CA ASP A 314 36.11 -5.02 -15.67
C ASP A 314 37.35 -4.57 -14.86
N ASP A 315 38.53 -4.67 -15.45
CA ASP A 315 39.78 -4.29 -14.75
C ASP A 315 39.90 -2.77 -14.58
N GLU A 316 39.15 -1.96 -15.33
CA GLU A 316 39.26 -0.49 -15.34
C GLU A 316 38.04 0.22 -14.71
N GLN A 317 36.80 -0.29 -14.89
CA GLN A 317 35.59 0.43 -14.54
C GLN A 317 34.41 -0.47 -14.17
N PRO A 318 33.37 0.05 -13.52
CA PRO A 318 32.10 -0.62 -13.37
C PRO A 318 31.33 -0.67 -14.70
N LEU A 319 30.76 -1.84 -15.01
CA LEU A 319 30.02 -2.09 -16.25
C LEU A 319 28.52 -2.31 -16.01
N ALA A 320 28.12 -2.80 -14.82
CA ALA A 320 26.71 -2.98 -14.47
C ALA A 320 26.47 -2.86 -12.95
N LEU A 321 25.30 -2.34 -12.57
CA LEU A 321 24.70 -2.59 -11.26
C LEU A 321 24.22 -4.04 -11.23
N ALA A 322 24.94 -4.88 -10.49
CA ALA A 322 24.76 -6.33 -10.48
C ALA A 322 23.29 -6.73 -10.26
N GLY A 323 22.75 -7.54 -11.15
CA GLY A 323 21.38 -8.02 -11.12
C GLY A 323 20.29 -6.95 -11.27
N THR A 324 20.65 -5.70 -11.56
CA THR A 324 19.69 -4.60 -11.60
C THR A 324 19.62 -3.93 -12.98
N MET A 325 20.73 -3.35 -13.47
CA MET A 325 20.78 -2.69 -14.77
C MET A 325 22.22 -2.54 -15.27
N GLY A 326 22.43 -2.81 -16.55
CA GLY A 326 23.71 -2.61 -17.24
C GLY A 326 24.10 -1.13 -17.35
N GLY A 327 25.39 -0.91 -17.60
CA GLY A 327 25.98 0.39 -17.90
C GLY A 327 26.04 0.67 -19.40
N LEU A 328 25.96 1.94 -19.75
CA LEU A 328 25.98 2.40 -21.13
C LEU A 328 27.33 2.11 -21.84
N SER A 329 28.44 2.03 -21.08
CA SER A 329 29.78 1.85 -21.65
C SER A 329 30.00 0.50 -22.35
N SER A 330 29.29 -0.53 -21.93
CA SER A 330 29.41 -1.91 -22.46
C SER A 330 28.16 -2.40 -23.17
N GLU A 331 27.26 -1.47 -23.56
CA GLU A 331 26.01 -1.77 -24.25
C GLU A 331 26.25 -2.45 -25.60
N ILE A 332 25.38 -3.43 -25.91
CA ILE A 332 25.28 -4.04 -27.26
C ILE A 332 24.74 -2.98 -28.24
N THR A 333 25.44 -2.79 -29.34
CA THR A 333 25.08 -1.80 -30.36
C THR A 333 25.03 -2.43 -31.76
N GLU A 334 24.62 -1.67 -32.77
CA GLU A 334 24.58 -2.09 -34.18
C GLU A 334 25.95 -2.45 -34.77
N THR A 335 27.05 -2.24 -34.01
CA THR A 335 28.42 -2.58 -34.41
C THR A 335 29.01 -3.75 -33.62
N THR A 336 28.27 -4.29 -32.66
CA THR A 336 28.71 -5.37 -31.79
C THR A 336 28.77 -6.69 -32.56
N THR A 337 29.94 -7.33 -32.63
CA THR A 337 30.18 -8.63 -33.27
C THR A 337 30.63 -9.72 -32.29
N GLU A 338 30.98 -9.34 -31.06
CA GLU A 338 31.42 -10.27 -30.01
C GLU A 338 30.61 -9.99 -28.74
N ILE A 339 30.11 -11.04 -28.10
CA ILE A 339 29.22 -10.96 -26.96
C ILE A 339 29.82 -11.70 -25.77
N ALA A 340 29.84 -11.08 -24.61
CA ALA A 340 30.05 -11.74 -23.32
C ALA A 340 28.71 -11.81 -22.58
N LEU A 341 28.18 -13.02 -22.43
CA LEU A 341 26.91 -13.29 -21.79
C LEU A 341 27.12 -13.67 -20.33
N GLU A 342 26.55 -12.88 -19.44
CA GLU A 342 26.50 -13.10 -18.00
C GLU A 342 25.26 -13.89 -17.58
N ALA A 343 25.46 -14.94 -16.77
CA ALA A 343 24.40 -15.63 -16.02
C ALA A 343 24.89 -15.86 -14.60
N VAL A 344 24.30 -15.18 -13.63
CA VAL A 344 24.77 -15.18 -12.23
C VAL A 344 23.63 -15.45 -11.27
N ARG A 345 23.92 -16.22 -10.23
CA ARG A 345 23.09 -16.29 -9.03
C ARG A 345 23.68 -15.33 -7.98
N PHE A 346 23.13 -14.11 -7.92
CA PHE A 346 23.49 -13.11 -6.91
C PHE A 346 22.82 -13.38 -5.57
N ASP A 347 23.38 -12.85 -4.50
CA ASP A 347 22.70 -12.77 -3.21
C ASP A 347 21.46 -11.87 -3.32
N PRO A 348 20.26 -12.34 -2.97
CA PRO A 348 19.03 -11.58 -3.13
C PRO A 348 19.03 -10.26 -2.36
N THR A 349 19.67 -10.21 -1.19
CA THR A 349 19.73 -9.01 -0.34
C THR A 349 20.61 -7.93 -0.98
N CYS A 350 21.69 -8.32 -1.63
CA CYS A 350 22.56 -7.37 -2.34
C CYS A 350 21.81 -6.72 -3.50
N VAL A 351 21.09 -7.50 -4.31
CA VAL A 351 20.29 -6.97 -5.42
C VAL A 351 19.16 -6.06 -4.92
N ALA A 352 18.45 -6.46 -3.87
CA ALA A 352 17.41 -5.66 -3.26
C ALA A 352 17.93 -4.32 -2.72
N LYS A 353 19.12 -4.29 -2.12
CA LYS A 353 19.77 -3.05 -1.65
C LYS A 353 20.12 -2.13 -2.82
N ASN A 354 20.74 -2.64 -3.90
CA ASN A 354 21.02 -1.88 -5.12
C ASN A 354 19.73 -1.25 -5.68
N SER A 355 18.70 -2.08 -5.90
CA SER A 355 17.42 -1.66 -6.48
C SER A 355 16.78 -0.52 -5.68
N ARG A 356 16.69 -0.66 -4.35
CA ARG A 356 16.07 0.35 -3.47
C ARG A 356 16.90 1.63 -3.38
N ARG A 357 18.23 1.52 -3.25
CA ARG A 357 19.13 2.69 -3.15
C ARG A 357 19.02 3.59 -4.37
N HIS A 358 19.04 2.97 -5.53
CA HIS A 358 18.98 3.70 -6.81
C HIS A 358 17.55 3.96 -7.30
N LYS A 359 16.50 3.56 -6.55
CA LYS A 359 15.08 3.64 -6.94
C LYS A 359 14.85 3.06 -8.33
N LEU A 360 15.47 1.91 -8.60
CA LEU A 360 15.52 1.25 -9.89
C LEU A 360 15.01 -0.18 -9.76
N SER A 361 13.77 -0.42 -10.21
CA SER A 361 13.18 -1.75 -10.26
C SER A 361 13.15 -2.23 -11.71
N SER A 362 13.77 -3.38 -11.97
CA SER A 362 13.75 -4.04 -13.26
C SER A 362 13.14 -5.44 -13.17
N GLU A 363 12.76 -6.03 -14.30
CA GLU A 363 12.31 -7.42 -14.34
C GLU A 363 13.42 -8.39 -13.90
N ALA A 364 14.68 -8.03 -14.11
CA ALA A 364 15.82 -8.79 -13.61
C ALA A 364 15.93 -8.69 -12.08
N SER A 365 15.95 -7.47 -11.52
CA SER A 365 16.07 -7.28 -10.06
C SER A 365 14.89 -7.92 -9.31
N ARG A 366 13.68 -7.82 -9.85
CA ARG A 366 12.47 -8.44 -9.28
C ARG A 366 12.58 -9.96 -9.13
N ARG A 367 13.28 -10.64 -10.05
CA ARG A 367 13.52 -12.09 -9.96
C ARG A 367 14.66 -12.41 -9.01
N LEU A 368 15.79 -11.71 -9.16
CA LEU A 368 17.00 -11.98 -8.39
C LEU A 368 16.83 -11.67 -6.90
N GLU A 369 16.09 -10.61 -6.54
CA GLU A 369 15.80 -10.30 -5.13
C GLU A 369 14.85 -11.30 -4.45
N ARG A 370 14.14 -12.13 -5.24
CA ARG A 370 13.25 -13.21 -4.76
C ARG A 370 13.87 -14.59 -4.84
N SER A 371 15.16 -14.66 -5.07
CA SER A 371 15.93 -15.88 -5.23
C SER A 371 15.61 -16.67 -6.51
N VAL A 372 16.58 -16.66 -7.42
CA VAL A 372 16.55 -17.49 -8.63
C VAL A 372 17.12 -18.87 -8.32
N ASP A 373 16.61 -19.92 -8.96
CA ASP A 373 17.11 -21.27 -8.87
C ASP A 373 18.64 -21.33 -9.13
N PRO A 374 19.47 -21.75 -8.17
CA PRO A 374 20.91 -21.71 -8.28
C PRO A 374 21.50 -22.58 -9.41
N SER A 375 20.73 -23.57 -9.89
CA SER A 375 21.15 -24.42 -11.02
C SER A 375 20.91 -23.80 -12.39
N LEU A 376 20.14 -22.72 -12.50
CA LEU A 376 19.69 -22.19 -13.78
C LEU A 376 20.74 -21.39 -14.56
N ALA A 377 21.79 -20.86 -13.91
CA ALA A 377 22.80 -20.05 -14.60
C ALA A 377 23.45 -20.82 -15.78
N GLU A 378 23.72 -22.11 -15.59
CA GLU A 378 24.23 -23.01 -16.63
C GLU A 378 23.25 -23.15 -17.80
N PHE A 379 22.01 -23.56 -17.49
CA PHE A 379 21.01 -23.92 -18.48
C PHE A 379 20.46 -22.70 -19.22
N ALA A 380 20.25 -21.61 -18.54
CA ALA A 380 19.80 -20.36 -19.15
C ALA A 380 20.84 -19.78 -20.10
N SER A 381 22.14 -19.79 -19.71
CA SER A 381 23.20 -19.39 -20.60
C SER A 381 23.35 -20.32 -21.81
N ALA A 382 23.15 -21.64 -21.63
CA ALA A 382 23.12 -22.61 -22.72
C ALA A 382 21.93 -22.37 -23.67
N ARG A 383 20.74 -22.07 -23.11
CA ARG A 383 19.55 -21.73 -23.91
C ARG A 383 19.77 -20.49 -24.78
N PHE A 384 20.40 -19.47 -24.21
CA PHE A 384 20.77 -18.27 -24.96
C PHE A 384 21.69 -18.62 -26.16
N VAL A 385 22.75 -19.38 -25.93
CA VAL A 385 23.68 -19.81 -27.01
C VAL A 385 22.92 -20.56 -28.08
N GLN A 386 22.08 -21.53 -27.70
CA GLN A 386 21.26 -22.31 -28.63
C GLN A 386 20.40 -21.40 -29.53
N LEU A 387 19.70 -20.44 -28.92
CA LEU A 387 18.81 -19.53 -29.65
C LEU A 387 19.61 -18.56 -30.55
N LEU A 388 20.67 -17.97 -30.02
CA LEU A 388 21.45 -17.00 -30.80
C LEU A 388 22.14 -17.65 -31.97
N THR A 389 22.70 -18.85 -31.83
CA THR A 389 23.34 -19.57 -32.93
C THR A 389 22.34 -20.10 -33.94
N ALA A 390 21.11 -20.39 -33.56
CA ALA A 390 20.05 -20.82 -34.49
C ALA A 390 19.49 -19.65 -35.34
N HIS A 391 19.59 -18.42 -34.87
CA HIS A 391 18.98 -17.25 -35.51
C HIS A 391 19.98 -16.19 -35.95
N SER A 392 21.30 -16.48 -35.85
CA SER A 392 22.36 -15.59 -36.33
C SER A 392 23.60 -16.38 -36.72
N SER A 393 24.63 -15.68 -37.21
CA SER A 393 25.95 -16.27 -37.52
C SER A 393 26.86 -16.45 -36.33
N ALA A 394 26.38 -16.14 -35.11
CA ALA A 394 27.15 -16.22 -33.89
C ALA A 394 27.72 -17.62 -33.61
N GLN A 395 28.94 -17.69 -33.10
CA GLN A 395 29.62 -18.92 -32.76
C GLN A 395 30.08 -18.88 -31.31
N HIS A 396 29.89 -19.98 -30.57
CA HIS A 396 30.42 -20.12 -29.22
C HIS A 396 31.94 -20.18 -29.25
N VAL A 397 32.58 -19.42 -28.35
CA VAL A 397 34.02 -19.35 -28.20
C VAL A 397 34.46 -20.11 -26.96
N ALA A 398 33.93 -19.77 -25.79
CA ALA A 398 34.30 -20.41 -24.53
C ALA A 398 33.24 -20.20 -23.46
N THR A 399 33.25 -21.09 -22.47
CA THR A 399 32.49 -20.96 -21.23
C THR A 399 33.44 -20.89 -20.06
N VAL A 400 33.35 -19.84 -19.25
CA VAL A 400 34.12 -19.68 -18.00
C VAL A 400 33.14 -19.70 -16.84
N VAL A 401 33.49 -20.43 -15.78
CA VAL A 401 32.68 -20.58 -14.58
C VAL A 401 33.49 -20.24 -13.34
N ASP A 402 32.95 -19.40 -12.46
CA ASP A 402 33.49 -19.22 -11.10
C ASP A 402 32.38 -19.46 -10.07
N GLY A 403 32.73 -20.21 -9.02
CA GLY A 403 31.82 -20.60 -7.97
C GLY A 403 30.99 -21.85 -8.29
N GLU A 404 30.00 -22.13 -7.44
CA GLU A 404 29.14 -23.31 -7.54
C GLU A 404 27.74 -22.99 -7.00
N PRO A 405 26.71 -23.71 -7.48
CA PRO A 405 25.36 -23.57 -6.95
C PRO A 405 25.29 -23.91 -5.46
N ILE A 406 24.59 -23.08 -4.67
CA ILE A 406 24.28 -23.34 -3.25
C ILE A 406 22.79 -23.70 -3.16
N TYR A 407 22.51 -24.90 -2.69
CA TYR A 407 21.15 -25.44 -2.52
C TYR A 407 20.64 -25.27 -1.10
N ALA A 408 19.30 -25.34 -0.93
CA ALA A 408 18.71 -25.43 0.40
C ALA A 408 19.19 -26.70 1.13
N PRO A 409 19.31 -26.66 2.47
CA PRO A 409 19.74 -27.84 3.23
C PRO A 409 18.64 -28.92 3.26
N LEU A 410 19.04 -30.16 3.52
CA LEU A 410 18.11 -31.25 3.87
C LEU A 410 17.43 -30.93 5.20
N ILE A 411 16.11 -31.09 5.23
CA ILE A 411 15.29 -30.79 6.41
C ILE A 411 14.61 -32.06 6.91
N THR A 412 14.88 -32.46 8.16
CA THR A 412 14.15 -33.54 8.81
C THR A 412 13.03 -32.97 9.64
N ILE A 413 11.79 -33.40 9.41
CA ILE A 413 10.62 -32.96 10.16
C ILE A 413 9.86 -34.17 10.77
N ASP A 414 9.13 -33.91 11.86
CA ASP A 414 8.14 -34.85 12.34
C ASP A 414 6.84 -34.64 11.53
N PRO A 415 6.38 -35.65 10.80
CA PRO A 415 5.15 -35.52 10.01
C PRO A 415 3.92 -35.22 10.87
N SER A 416 3.90 -35.57 12.16
CA SER A 416 2.81 -35.20 13.08
C SER A 416 2.70 -33.68 13.26
N TYR A 417 3.81 -32.95 13.16
CA TYR A 417 3.83 -31.48 13.24
C TYR A 417 2.89 -30.83 12.23
N ILE A 418 2.81 -31.39 11.01
CA ILE A 418 1.93 -30.87 9.95
C ILE A 418 0.46 -31.03 10.35
N SER A 419 0.07 -32.23 10.81
CA SER A 419 -1.29 -32.52 11.30
C SER A 419 -1.68 -31.62 12.48
N GLU A 420 -0.79 -31.47 13.45
CA GLU A 420 -1.00 -30.64 14.64
C GLU A 420 -1.18 -29.15 14.26
N THR A 421 -0.37 -28.66 13.32
CA THR A 421 -0.44 -27.26 12.87
C THR A 421 -1.70 -26.98 12.07
N LEU A 422 -2.11 -27.92 11.20
CA LEU A 422 -3.31 -27.78 10.39
C LEU A 422 -4.61 -28.04 11.17
N GLY A 423 -4.52 -28.73 12.31
CA GLY A 423 -5.66 -29.03 13.17
C GLY A 423 -6.54 -30.18 12.68
N PHE A 424 -6.05 -30.99 11.74
CA PHE A 424 -6.70 -32.22 11.28
C PHE A 424 -5.64 -33.25 10.82
N ASP A 425 -6.02 -34.51 10.81
CA ASP A 425 -5.12 -35.62 10.49
C ASP A 425 -4.77 -35.65 8.99
N VAL A 426 -3.47 -35.59 8.69
CA VAL A 426 -2.90 -35.76 7.35
C VAL A 426 -1.87 -36.89 7.45
N PRO A 427 -2.16 -38.07 6.91
CA PRO A 427 -1.24 -39.20 6.98
C PRO A 427 0.14 -38.89 6.41
N ALA A 428 1.22 -39.33 7.03
CA ALA A 428 2.61 -39.11 6.61
C ALA A 428 2.85 -39.50 5.14
N THR A 429 2.24 -40.57 4.67
CA THR A 429 2.29 -41.01 3.26
C THR A 429 1.66 -39.98 2.32
N LYS A 430 0.55 -39.31 2.74
CA LYS A 430 -0.08 -38.24 1.96
C LYS A 430 0.76 -37.00 1.95
N VAL A 431 1.39 -36.66 3.08
CA VAL A 431 2.36 -35.53 3.15
C VAL A 431 3.49 -35.79 2.16
N ALA A 432 4.11 -36.97 2.17
CA ALA A 432 5.19 -37.31 1.24
C ALA A 432 4.74 -37.23 -0.24
N GLU A 433 3.54 -37.73 -0.55
CA GLU A 433 2.95 -37.63 -1.89
C GLU A 433 2.84 -36.18 -2.35
N LEU A 434 2.27 -35.31 -1.53
CA LEU A 434 2.05 -33.90 -1.88
C LEU A 434 3.38 -33.13 -2.03
N LEU A 435 4.36 -33.41 -1.16
CA LEU A 435 5.69 -32.80 -1.27
C LEU A 435 6.42 -33.24 -2.54
N ARG A 436 6.23 -34.50 -2.99
CA ARG A 436 6.78 -34.96 -4.28
C ARG A 436 6.12 -34.25 -5.48
N VAL A 437 4.83 -33.92 -5.41
CA VAL A 437 4.15 -33.16 -6.47
C VAL A 437 4.81 -31.80 -6.70
N ILE A 438 5.30 -31.15 -5.64
CA ILE A 438 6.02 -29.87 -5.75
C ILE A 438 7.51 -30.02 -6.05
N GLY A 439 8.00 -31.27 -6.19
CA GLY A 439 9.35 -31.60 -6.62
C GLY A 439 10.33 -31.94 -5.49
N CYS A 440 9.89 -32.07 -4.25
CA CYS A 440 10.75 -32.53 -3.15
C CYS A 440 11.06 -34.02 -3.28
N ASP A 441 12.28 -34.41 -2.91
CA ASP A 441 12.56 -35.82 -2.60
C ASP A 441 12.34 -36.06 -1.11
N VAL A 442 11.66 -37.19 -0.77
CA VAL A 442 11.26 -37.48 0.61
C VAL A 442 11.65 -38.90 0.96
N ASP A 443 12.57 -39.04 1.95
CA ASP A 443 12.83 -40.33 2.61
C ASP A 443 11.74 -40.59 3.65
N GLU A 444 10.81 -41.50 3.34
CA GLU A 444 9.68 -41.83 4.21
C GLU A 444 10.07 -42.51 5.54
N LYS A 445 11.31 -43.02 5.68
CA LYS A 445 11.77 -43.67 6.92
C LYS A 445 12.22 -42.66 7.97
N THR A 446 12.97 -41.66 7.54
CA THR A 446 13.51 -40.62 8.42
C THR A 446 12.70 -39.35 8.37
N PHE A 447 11.81 -39.20 7.39
CA PHE A 447 11.09 -38.01 7.01
C PHE A 447 12.02 -36.82 6.77
N THR A 448 13.14 -37.14 6.08
CA THR A 448 14.10 -36.16 5.60
C THR A 448 13.70 -35.74 4.20
N ILE A 449 13.59 -34.45 3.99
CA ILE A 449 13.08 -33.81 2.76
C ILE A 449 14.24 -33.06 2.11
N ASP A 450 14.45 -33.32 0.81
CA ASP A 450 15.34 -32.57 -0.06
C ASP A 450 14.49 -31.61 -0.90
N PRO A 451 14.55 -30.30 -0.63
CA PRO A 451 13.81 -29.32 -1.42
C PRO A 451 14.37 -29.22 -2.84
N PRO A 452 13.53 -29.03 -3.87
CA PRO A 452 14.02 -28.83 -5.23
C PRO A 452 14.78 -27.51 -5.35
N SER A 453 15.75 -27.42 -6.24
CA SER A 453 16.66 -26.28 -6.40
C SER A 453 15.97 -24.92 -6.56
N TRP A 454 14.76 -24.88 -7.14
CA TRP A 454 13.98 -23.66 -7.32
C TRP A 454 13.17 -23.20 -6.10
N ARG A 455 13.19 -23.97 -5.01
CA ARG A 455 12.46 -23.71 -3.76
C ARG A 455 13.43 -23.36 -2.63
N SER A 456 14.15 -22.27 -2.79
CA SER A 456 15.05 -21.74 -1.76
C SER A 456 14.36 -21.17 -0.51
N ASP A 457 13.03 -21.11 -0.52
CA ASP A 457 12.14 -20.69 0.56
C ASP A 457 11.82 -21.83 1.56
N LEU A 458 11.97 -23.07 1.17
CA LEU A 458 11.64 -24.24 2.01
C LEU A 458 12.79 -24.56 2.98
N LEU A 459 12.74 -23.95 4.16
CA LEU A 459 13.83 -24.00 5.15
C LEU A 459 13.40 -24.57 6.52
N THR A 460 12.10 -24.62 6.79
CA THR A 460 11.55 -25.01 8.10
C THR A 460 10.33 -25.93 7.96
N ALA A 461 9.96 -26.63 9.03
CA ALA A 461 8.75 -27.44 9.06
C ALA A 461 7.47 -26.65 8.75
N ALA A 462 7.44 -25.37 9.11
CA ALA A 462 6.31 -24.49 8.82
C ALA A 462 6.14 -24.26 7.31
N ASP A 463 7.25 -24.12 6.57
CA ASP A 463 7.22 -23.90 5.11
C ASP A 463 6.62 -25.13 4.40
N PHE A 464 7.01 -26.34 4.82
CA PHE A 464 6.43 -27.59 4.30
C PHE A 464 4.96 -27.78 4.71
N THR A 465 4.58 -27.29 5.89
CA THR A 465 3.17 -27.30 6.32
C THR A 465 2.31 -26.45 5.41
N GLU A 466 2.79 -25.28 5.02
CA GLU A 466 2.09 -24.41 4.07
C GLU A 466 1.95 -25.06 2.70
N GLU A 467 2.99 -25.73 2.21
CA GLU A 467 2.93 -26.48 0.94
C GLU A 467 1.88 -27.58 0.96
N VAL A 468 1.83 -28.35 2.05
CA VAL A 468 0.82 -29.38 2.22
C VAL A 468 -0.59 -28.78 2.31
N ALA A 469 -0.74 -27.68 3.06
CA ALA A 469 -2.02 -26.98 3.21
C ALA A 469 -2.58 -26.49 1.88
N ARG A 470 -1.76 -25.80 1.07
CA ARG A 470 -2.20 -25.28 -0.23
C ARG A 470 -2.54 -26.39 -1.23
N MET A 471 -1.80 -27.50 -1.21
CA MET A 471 -2.04 -28.62 -2.13
C MET A 471 -3.28 -29.43 -1.74
N ILE A 472 -3.59 -29.55 -0.45
CA ILE A 472 -4.86 -30.15 0.04
C ILE A 472 -6.03 -29.20 -0.29
N GLY A 473 -5.84 -27.91 -0.13
CA GLY A 473 -6.80 -26.81 -0.23
C GLY A 473 -7.13 -26.21 1.14
N TYR A 474 -7.02 -24.91 1.26
CA TYR A 474 -7.30 -24.17 2.49
C TYR A 474 -8.74 -24.32 3.00
N ASP A 475 -9.67 -24.62 2.09
CA ASP A 475 -11.08 -24.92 2.41
C ASP A 475 -11.27 -26.19 3.26
N LYS A 476 -10.28 -27.06 3.30
CA LYS A 476 -10.29 -28.30 4.10
C LYS A 476 -9.82 -28.07 5.54
N ILE A 477 -9.17 -26.93 5.82
CA ILE A 477 -8.72 -26.61 7.16
C ILE A 477 -9.92 -26.26 8.03
N PRO A 478 -10.15 -26.98 9.16
CA PRO A 478 -11.31 -26.74 9.99
C PRO A 478 -11.25 -25.37 10.66
N SER A 479 -12.33 -24.61 10.53
CA SER A 479 -12.47 -23.32 11.22
C SER A 479 -12.91 -23.55 12.67
N ILE A 480 -11.96 -23.56 13.58
CA ILE A 480 -12.21 -23.75 15.03
C ILE A 480 -12.03 -22.40 15.72
N LEU A 481 -13.10 -21.94 16.36
CA LEU A 481 -13.02 -20.73 17.19
C LEU A 481 -12.20 -21.03 18.45
N PRO A 482 -11.19 -20.23 18.77
CA PRO A 482 -10.46 -20.41 20.02
C PRO A 482 -11.40 -20.25 21.23
N PRO A 483 -11.19 -20.99 22.31
CA PRO A 483 -12.01 -20.86 23.50
C PRO A 483 -11.90 -19.42 24.03
N ARG A 484 -13.06 -18.86 24.41
CA ARG A 484 -13.08 -17.50 24.98
C ARG A 484 -12.33 -17.51 26.30
N PRO A 485 -11.32 -16.64 26.49
CA PRO A 485 -10.66 -16.50 27.78
C PRO A 485 -11.68 -16.13 28.87
N LEU A 486 -11.60 -16.79 30.02
CA LEU A 486 -12.54 -16.58 31.13
C LEU A 486 -12.61 -15.12 31.61
N HIS A 487 -11.53 -14.37 31.46
CA HIS A 487 -11.40 -13.00 31.90
C HIS A 487 -11.25 -11.99 30.74
N ALA A 488 -11.60 -12.38 29.52
CA ALA A 488 -11.56 -11.46 28.38
C ALA A 488 -12.59 -10.35 28.58
N SER A 489 -12.12 -9.16 28.87
CA SER A 489 -12.94 -7.95 28.95
C SER A 489 -12.19 -6.78 28.34
N LEU A 490 -12.94 -5.77 27.91
CA LEU A 490 -12.35 -4.52 27.46
C LEU A 490 -11.55 -3.88 28.61
N THR A 491 -10.40 -3.31 28.30
CA THR A 491 -9.64 -2.49 29.25
C THR A 491 -10.47 -1.27 29.71
N PRO A 492 -10.17 -0.67 30.87
CA PRO A 492 -10.87 0.54 31.30
C PRO A 492 -10.88 1.63 30.23
N THR A 493 -9.75 1.86 29.56
CA THR A 493 -9.64 2.82 28.46
C THR A 493 -10.55 2.48 27.27
N GLN A 494 -10.63 1.22 26.87
CA GLN A 494 -11.53 0.78 25.78
C GLN A 494 -13.01 0.95 26.17
N LYS A 495 -13.37 0.61 27.40
CA LYS A 495 -14.73 0.84 27.93
C LYS A 495 -15.09 2.32 27.91
N ARG A 496 -14.17 3.18 28.36
CA ARG A 496 -14.33 4.64 28.36
C ARG A 496 -14.55 5.17 26.95
N ARG A 497 -13.69 4.81 25.98
CA ARG A 497 -13.84 5.24 24.58
C ARG A 497 -15.21 4.88 24.03
N ARG A 498 -15.64 3.65 24.22
CA ARG A 498 -16.94 3.17 23.73
C ARG A 498 -18.10 3.93 24.41
N ALA A 499 -18.02 4.11 25.73
CA ALA A 499 -19.06 4.83 26.49
C ALA A 499 -19.17 6.29 26.05
N VAL A 500 -18.04 6.99 25.84
CA VAL A 500 -18.03 8.37 25.36
C VAL A 500 -18.63 8.48 23.97
N ALA A 501 -18.23 7.62 23.01
CA ALA A 501 -18.79 7.63 21.67
C ALA A 501 -20.30 7.38 21.69
N THR A 502 -20.77 6.37 22.43
CA THR A 502 -22.19 6.06 22.55
C THR A 502 -22.97 7.21 23.19
N MET A 503 -22.44 7.84 24.23
CA MET A 503 -23.08 8.96 24.90
C MET A 503 -23.23 10.17 23.96
N LEU A 504 -22.15 10.57 23.25
CA LEU A 504 -22.19 11.69 22.32
C LEU A 504 -23.17 11.43 21.15
N ALA A 505 -23.15 10.23 20.58
CA ALA A 505 -24.11 9.84 19.56
C ALA A 505 -25.55 9.86 20.06
N SER A 506 -25.81 9.37 21.29
CA SER A 506 -27.14 9.41 21.93
C SER A 506 -27.64 10.84 22.22
N ARG A 507 -26.70 11.79 22.38
CA ARG A 507 -26.97 13.22 22.51
C ARG A 507 -27.10 13.95 21.17
N GLY A 508 -27.10 13.23 20.03
CA GLY A 508 -27.34 13.75 18.71
C GLY A 508 -26.13 14.27 17.97
N LEU A 509 -24.89 13.98 18.43
CA LEU A 509 -23.68 14.30 17.68
C LEU A 509 -23.37 13.19 16.68
N ALA A 510 -22.99 13.57 15.45
CA ALA A 510 -22.48 12.64 14.44
C ALA A 510 -20.96 12.46 14.61
N GLU A 511 -20.52 11.20 14.67
CA GLU A 511 -19.08 10.89 14.65
C GLU A 511 -18.52 11.10 13.27
N VAL A 512 -17.37 11.76 13.19
CA VAL A 512 -16.59 11.96 11.96
C VAL A 512 -15.15 11.51 12.17
N GLN A 513 -14.49 11.16 11.07
CA GLN A 513 -13.09 10.82 11.08
C GLN A 513 -12.35 11.70 10.08
N THR A 514 -11.27 12.33 10.54
CA THR A 514 -10.39 13.14 9.71
C THR A 514 -8.99 12.54 9.65
N PHE A 515 -8.25 12.86 8.58
CA PHE A 515 -6.85 12.46 8.52
C PHE A 515 -6.02 13.15 9.61
N PRO A 516 -5.01 12.48 10.17
CA PRO A 516 -4.18 13.05 11.23
C PRO A 516 -3.13 14.04 10.70
N PHE A 517 -3.32 14.58 9.52
CA PHE A 517 -2.37 15.47 8.86
C PHE A 517 -2.88 16.91 8.85
N THR A 518 -1.94 17.87 8.94
CA THR A 518 -2.23 19.30 8.94
C THR A 518 -1.08 20.06 8.32
N ASN A 519 -1.19 21.38 8.27
CA ASN A 519 -0.13 22.27 7.82
C ASN A 519 0.11 23.43 8.81
N GLN A 520 1.21 24.14 8.62
CA GLN A 520 1.59 25.23 9.52
C GLN A 520 0.57 26.37 9.52
N ALA A 521 0.01 26.70 8.36
CA ALA A 521 -0.98 27.77 8.24
C ALA A 521 -2.24 27.48 9.09
N THR A 522 -2.69 26.22 9.11
CA THR A 522 -3.81 25.81 9.98
C THR A 522 -3.45 25.93 11.45
N ILE A 523 -2.27 25.49 11.87
CA ILE A 523 -1.81 25.60 13.26
C ILE A 523 -1.76 27.08 13.69
N ASP A 524 -1.18 27.93 12.88
CA ASP A 524 -1.03 29.38 13.15
C ASP A 524 -2.39 30.09 13.19
N SER A 525 -3.31 29.75 12.29
CA SER A 525 -4.65 30.35 12.24
C SER A 525 -5.47 30.04 13.49
N MET A 526 -5.24 28.89 14.14
CA MET A 526 -5.90 28.52 15.40
C MET A 526 -5.38 29.31 16.61
N GLY A 527 -4.22 29.98 16.48
CA GLY A 527 -3.61 30.71 17.59
C GLY A 527 -2.98 29.81 18.65
N PHE A 528 -2.60 28.60 18.31
CA PHE A 528 -1.89 27.71 19.23
C PHE A 528 -0.50 28.24 19.55
N VAL A 529 -0.06 28.06 20.78
CA VAL A 529 1.26 28.49 21.29
C VAL A 529 1.95 27.38 22.09
N GLY A 530 3.27 27.45 22.20
CA GLY A 530 4.08 26.48 22.94
C GLY A 530 3.96 25.06 22.38
N GLU A 531 3.84 24.06 23.25
CA GLU A 531 3.71 22.66 22.85
C GLU A 531 2.49 22.38 21.94
N ARG A 532 1.44 23.21 22.05
CA ARG A 532 0.24 23.07 21.23
C ARG A 532 0.44 23.53 19.80
N ALA A 533 1.48 24.29 19.51
CA ALA A 533 1.89 24.71 18.16
C ALA A 533 3.00 23.83 17.58
N SER A 534 3.60 22.96 18.38
CA SER A 534 4.76 22.15 17.99
C SER A 534 4.34 20.70 17.68
N THR A 535 4.73 20.24 16.49
CA THR A 535 4.39 18.88 16.03
C THR A 535 5.52 18.27 15.19
N TYR A 536 5.28 17.08 14.68
CA TYR A 536 6.21 16.32 13.86
C TYR A 536 5.90 16.48 12.37
N LYS A 537 6.95 16.64 11.57
CA LYS A 537 6.85 16.55 10.11
C LYS A 537 7.03 15.10 9.67
N VAL A 538 6.15 14.64 8.78
CA VAL A 538 6.26 13.31 8.16
C VAL A 538 7.42 13.34 7.15
N ALA A 539 8.29 12.32 7.17
CA ALA A 539 9.48 12.28 6.31
C ALA A 539 9.12 12.15 4.82
N ASN A 540 8.04 11.41 4.53
CA ASN A 540 7.54 11.17 3.18
C ASN A 540 6.02 11.38 3.15
N PRO A 541 5.52 12.65 3.26
CA PRO A 541 4.10 12.93 3.33
C PRO A 541 3.40 12.50 2.02
N MET A 542 2.16 12.05 2.12
CA MET A 542 1.32 11.75 0.96
C MET A 542 0.99 13.00 0.15
N SER A 543 0.95 14.17 0.80
CA SER A 543 0.77 15.48 0.20
C SER A 543 1.71 16.48 0.85
N GLU A 544 2.43 17.26 0.04
CA GLU A 544 3.27 18.36 0.53
C GLU A 544 2.43 19.53 1.11
N GLU A 545 1.13 19.55 0.85
CA GLU A 545 0.20 20.53 1.42
C GLU A 545 -0.06 20.26 2.91
N PHE A 546 -0.05 18.98 3.33
CA PHE A 546 -0.32 18.55 4.71
C PHE A 546 0.82 17.69 5.29
N PRO A 547 2.02 18.25 5.44
CA PRO A 547 3.20 17.48 5.83
C PRO A 547 3.34 17.26 7.34
N LEU A 548 2.48 17.86 8.16
CA LEU A 548 2.58 17.87 9.61
C LEU A 548 1.53 16.95 10.25
N MET A 549 1.86 16.40 11.42
CA MET A 549 0.89 15.67 12.24
C MET A 549 -0.01 16.67 13.01
N ARG A 550 -1.30 16.34 13.17
CA ARG A 550 -2.26 17.22 13.87
C ARG A 550 -1.95 17.38 15.35
N VAL A 551 -2.07 18.59 15.86
CA VAL A 551 -1.86 18.92 17.29
C VAL A 551 -3.15 18.99 18.08
N HIS A 552 -4.31 19.00 17.40
CA HIS A 552 -5.63 19.17 17.98
C HIS A 552 -6.69 18.61 17.01
N LEU A 553 -7.87 18.19 17.52
CA LEU A 553 -8.96 17.66 16.66
C LEU A 553 -9.85 18.76 16.07
N VAL A 554 -9.98 19.91 16.74
CA VAL A 554 -10.88 21.01 16.32
C VAL A 554 -10.62 21.50 14.90
N PRO A 555 -9.38 21.67 14.41
CA PRO A 555 -9.15 22.07 13.02
C PRO A 555 -9.78 21.12 12.00
N GLY A 556 -9.62 19.83 12.16
CA GLY A 556 -10.25 18.83 11.29
C GLY A 556 -11.77 18.89 11.33
N LEU A 557 -12.35 19.08 12.52
CA LEU A 557 -13.79 19.29 12.67
C LEU A 557 -14.28 20.55 11.95
N ILE A 558 -13.50 21.63 11.96
CA ILE A 558 -13.80 22.88 11.23
C ILE A 558 -13.81 22.62 9.72
N GLU A 559 -12.84 21.87 9.19
CA GLU A 559 -12.80 21.52 7.77
C GLU A 559 -14.02 20.66 7.36
N VAL A 560 -14.42 19.71 8.20
CA VAL A 560 -15.65 18.94 7.98
C VAL A 560 -16.87 19.85 8.01
N ALA A 561 -16.95 20.76 8.97
CA ALA A 561 -18.06 21.72 9.07
C ALA A 561 -18.14 22.63 7.83
N GLN A 562 -17.04 23.19 7.36
CA GLN A 562 -17.01 24.01 6.13
C GLN A 562 -17.53 23.24 4.91
N ARG A 563 -17.12 21.97 4.76
CA ARG A 563 -17.59 21.11 3.67
C ARG A 563 -19.09 20.87 3.74
N ASN A 564 -19.63 20.65 4.94
CA ASN A 564 -21.07 20.43 5.12
C ASN A 564 -21.86 21.74 4.92
N ILE A 565 -21.38 22.86 5.43
CA ILE A 565 -21.98 24.19 5.20
C ILE A 565 -22.03 24.53 3.72
N SER A 566 -20.94 24.31 2.98
CA SER A 566 -20.89 24.53 1.53
C SER A 566 -21.89 23.66 0.74
N ARG A 567 -22.34 22.55 1.34
CA ARG A 567 -23.37 21.65 0.79
C ARG A 567 -24.78 21.95 1.31
N GLY A 568 -24.94 23.03 2.07
CA GLY A 568 -26.23 23.51 2.52
C GLY A 568 -26.65 23.11 3.93
N ALA A 569 -25.81 22.37 4.68
CA ALA A 569 -26.08 22.06 6.09
C ALA A 569 -25.99 23.36 6.92
N LYS A 570 -26.95 23.57 7.85
CA LYS A 570 -27.02 24.78 8.67
C LYS A 570 -26.90 24.51 10.15
N ASP A 571 -27.51 23.42 10.61
CA ASP A 571 -27.66 23.05 12.02
C ASP A 571 -27.16 21.61 12.19
N PHE A 572 -26.06 21.43 12.90
CA PHE A 572 -25.46 20.11 13.14
C PHE A 572 -24.47 20.15 14.30
N ALA A 573 -24.25 18.99 14.88
CA ALA A 573 -23.23 18.75 15.87
C ALA A 573 -22.41 17.52 15.49
N ILE A 574 -21.09 17.66 15.46
CA ILE A 574 -20.15 16.60 15.09
C ILE A 574 -19.08 16.40 16.17
N PHE A 575 -18.56 15.19 16.27
CA PHE A 575 -17.43 14.89 17.15
C PHE A 575 -16.44 13.95 16.49
N GLU A 576 -15.23 13.97 16.96
CA GLU A 576 -14.17 13.04 16.60
C GLU A 576 -13.41 12.57 17.85
N MET A 577 -13.02 11.29 17.85
CA MET A 577 -12.11 10.72 18.83
C MET A 577 -10.84 10.25 18.14
N GLY A 578 -9.68 10.70 18.60
CA GLY A 578 -8.43 10.36 17.92
C GLY A 578 -7.18 10.81 18.67
N SER A 579 -6.05 10.33 18.16
CA SER A 579 -4.75 10.76 18.65
C SER A 579 -4.38 12.13 18.10
N ILE A 580 -3.69 12.90 18.95
CA ILE A 580 -3.00 14.14 18.60
C ILE A 580 -1.51 13.95 18.84
N PHE A 581 -0.69 14.75 18.17
CA PHE A 581 0.75 14.61 18.16
C PHE A 581 1.38 15.95 18.54
N ARG A 582 2.05 16.02 19.69
CA ARG A 582 2.74 17.23 20.14
C ARG A 582 4.20 16.94 20.39
N SER A 583 5.06 17.77 19.82
CA SER A 583 6.49 17.64 19.96
C SER A 583 6.95 18.40 21.22
N SER A 584 6.89 17.74 22.36
CA SER A 584 7.47 18.25 23.61
C SER A 584 8.94 17.87 23.82
N GLN A 585 9.44 16.92 23.00
CA GLN A 585 10.79 16.36 23.10
C GLN A 585 11.49 16.36 21.74
N LYS A 586 12.82 16.47 21.76
CA LYS A 586 13.63 16.26 20.55
C LYS A 586 13.51 14.81 20.13
N LEU A 587 13.17 14.58 18.85
CA LEU A 587 13.18 13.23 18.28
C LEU A 587 14.59 12.65 18.37
N VAL A 588 14.68 11.47 18.96
CA VAL A 588 15.91 10.67 19.00
C VAL A 588 15.71 9.49 18.07
N PRO A 589 16.65 9.20 17.14
CA PRO A 589 16.56 8.02 16.31
C PRO A 589 16.44 6.75 17.16
N ALA A 590 15.57 5.84 16.77
CA ALA A 590 15.46 4.56 17.43
C ALA A 590 16.74 3.74 17.25
N VAL A 591 17.15 3.04 18.31
CA VAL A 591 18.26 2.09 18.24
C VAL A 591 17.83 0.90 17.38
N SER A 592 18.71 0.46 16.46
CA SER A 592 18.51 -0.78 15.70
C SER A 592 19.19 -1.93 16.44
N PRO A 593 18.45 -2.82 17.11
CA PRO A 593 19.03 -3.92 17.85
C PRO A 593 19.51 -5.03 16.94
N ASP A 594 20.47 -5.83 17.39
CA ASP A 594 20.81 -7.10 16.78
C ASP A 594 19.63 -8.07 16.97
N LEU A 595 19.03 -8.51 15.84
CA LEU A 595 17.86 -9.40 15.82
C LEU A 595 18.23 -10.89 15.84
N SER A 596 19.50 -11.24 15.84
CA SER A 596 19.96 -12.64 15.98
C SER A 596 19.61 -13.26 17.33
N LYS A 597 19.33 -12.42 18.31
CA LYS A 597 18.90 -12.79 19.67
C LYS A 597 17.86 -11.79 20.19
N ARG A 598 17.09 -12.19 21.19
CA ARG A 598 16.17 -11.28 21.88
C ARG A 598 16.96 -10.10 22.50
N PRO A 599 16.62 -8.84 22.15
CA PRO A 599 17.27 -7.68 22.76
C PRO A 599 17.08 -7.64 24.28
N GLU A 600 18.05 -7.07 25.00
CA GLU A 600 17.91 -6.81 26.45
C GLU A 600 16.75 -5.84 26.71
N GLN A 601 16.13 -5.98 27.89
CA GLN A 601 14.97 -5.13 28.26
C GLN A 601 15.31 -3.63 28.19
N LYS A 602 16.52 -3.25 28.56
CA LYS A 602 17.01 -1.86 28.45
C LYS A 602 16.94 -1.31 27.02
N ILE A 603 17.32 -2.11 26.03
CA ILE A 603 17.25 -1.71 24.61
C ILE A 603 15.79 -1.59 24.17
N ILE A 604 14.94 -2.53 24.61
CA ILE A 604 13.50 -2.49 24.33
C ILE A 604 12.89 -1.20 24.93
N ASP A 605 13.21 -0.87 26.17
CA ASP A 605 12.71 0.33 26.84
C ASP A 605 13.22 1.61 26.16
N GLU A 606 14.49 1.62 25.70
CA GLU A 606 15.05 2.72 24.92
C GLU A 606 14.29 2.92 23.59
N ILE A 607 13.99 1.85 22.85
CA ILE A 607 13.19 1.90 21.62
C ILE A 607 11.81 2.48 21.92
N PHE A 608 11.11 1.99 22.96
CA PHE A 608 9.81 2.54 23.35
C PHE A 608 9.86 4.00 23.76
N SER A 609 10.94 4.45 24.38
CA SER A 609 11.13 5.86 24.79
C SER A 609 11.25 6.83 23.60
N THR A 610 11.62 6.33 22.42
CA THR A 610 11.71 7.15 21.19
C THR A 610 10.37 7.36 20.52
N VAL A 611 9.31 6.62 20.90
CA VAL A 611 7.97 6.79 20.34
C VAL A 611 7.38 8.11 20.78
N PRO A 612 6.95 9.00 19.86
CA PRO A 612 6.34 10.27 20.20
C PRO A 612 5.08 10.10 21.07
N MET A 613 4.86 11.04 21.98
CA MET A 613 3.64 11.04 22.79
C MET A 613 2.41 11.25 21.91
N GLN A 614 1.43 10.37 22.03
CA GLN A 614 0.20 10.36 21.24
C GLN A 614 -0.99 10.47 22.19
N GLY A 615 -1.36 11.71 22.55
CA GLY A 615 -2.52 11.97 23.41
C GLY A 615 -3.81 11.58 22.70
N TYR A 616 -4.64 10.76 23.33
CA TYR A 616 -5.95 10.40 22.80
C TYR A 616 -7.03 11.34 23.33
N HIS A 617 -7.66 12.10 22.44
CA HIS A 617 -8.60 13.14 22.74
C HIS A 617 -9.98 12.84 22.12
N VAL A 618 -11.01 13.50 22.63
CA VAL A 618 -12.29 13.69 21.97
C VAL A 618 -12.53 15.18 21.82
N ALA A 619 -13.03 15.60 20.69
CA ALA A 619 -13.50 16.97 20.48
C ALA A 619 -14.83 16.98 19.74
N GLY A 620 -15.65 17.99 19.99
CA GLY A 620 -16.88 18.24 19.27
C GLY A 620 -16.98 19.68 18.81
N LEU A 621 -17.71 19.87 17.71
CA LEU A 621 -18.07 21.16 17.12
C LEU A 621 -19.57 21.20 16.89
N LEU A 622 -20.23 22.25 17.40
CA LEU A 622 -21.67 22.46 17.34
C LEU A 622 -21.95 23.75 16.56
N VAL A 623 -22.76 23.66 15.55
CA VAL A 623 -23.02 24.73 14.58
C VAL A 623 -24.54 24.93 14.45
N GLY A 624 -24.98 26.18 14.50
CA GLY A 624 -26.36 26.55 14.27
C GLY A 624 -27.28 26.31 15.49
N LYS A 625 -28.35 25.57 15.29
CA LYS A 625 -29.41 25.36 16.27
C LYS A 625 -29.39 23.93 16.84
N THR A 626 -29.89 23.78 18.09
CA THR A 626 -29.94 22.48 18.77
C THR A 626 -31.02 21.57 18.19
N GLU A 627 -32.05 22.16 17.63
CA GLU A 627 -33.25 21.49 17.04
C GLU A 627 -33.88 22.40 16.00
N ASN A 628 -34.69 21.84 15.12
CA ASN A 628 -35.41 22.61 14.15
C ASN A 628 -36.58 23.37 14.80
N GLU A 629 -36.86 24.59 14.31
CA GLU A 629 -38.05 25.32 14.71
C GLU A 629 -39.29 24.55 14.28
N ASN A 630 -40.24 24.44 15.20
CA ASN A 630 -41.49 23.71 15.01
C ASN A 630 -42.68 24.44 15.63
N TRP A 631 -43.87 23.86 15.53
CA TRP A 631 -45.12 24.44 16.05
C TRP A 631 -45.17 24.55 17.59
N GLN A 632 -44.29 23.81 18.30
CA GLN A 632 -44.22 23.85 19.76
C GLN A 632 -43.32 24.98 20.29
N GLY A 633 -42.41 25.52 19.47
CA GLY A 633 -41.52 26.59 19.90
C GLY A 633 -40.48 26.99 18.89
N LYS A 634 -39.76 28.05 19.22
CA LYS A 634 -38.58 28.51 18.46
C LYS A 634 -37.38 27.67 18.78
N ALA A 635 -36.60 27.35 17.76
CA ALA A 635 -35.35 26.67 17.92
C ALA A 635 -34.32 27.53 18.69
N ARG A 636 -33.59 26.90 19.59
CA ARG A 636 -32.52 27.52 20.38
C ARG A 636 -31.18 27.33 19.63
N ALA A 637 -30.37 28.36 19.53
CA ALA A 637 -29.01 28.24 19.02
C ALA A 637 -28.11 27.54 20.04
N TYR A 638 -27.13 26.79 19.57
CA TYR A 638 -26.02 26.33 20.40
C TYR A 638 -25.28 27.50 21.03
N ASN A 639 -24.80 27.31 22.24
CA ASN A 639 -24.03 28.32 22.97
C ASN A 639 -22.90 27.67 23.80
N TRP A 640 -22.10 28.47 24.46
CA TRP A 640 -20.95 28.01 25.26
C TRP A 640 -21.33 27.04 26.39
N GLN A 641 -22.57 27.14 26.93
CA GLN A 641 -23.04 26.25 27.97
C GLN A 641 -23.23 24.82 27.45
N ASP A 642 -23.70 24.67 26.20
CA ASP A 642 -23.83 23.37 25.57
C ASP A 642 -22.49 22.66 25.43
N ALA A 643 -21.44 23.38 24.98
CA ALA A 643 -20.11 22.82 24.85
C ALA A 643 -19.52 22.37 26.22
N ILE A 644 -19.75 23.19 27.25
CA ILE A 644 -19.31 22.84 28.62
C ILE A 644 -20.08 21.61 29.11
N ALA A 645 -21.41 21.55 28.90
CA ALA A 645 -22.22 20.41 29.28
C ALA A 645 -21.74 19.09 28.67
N PHE A 646 -21.40 19.07 27.38
CA PHE A 646 -20.83 17.89 26.73
C PHE A 646 -19.48 17.47 27.34
N ALA A 647 -18.61 18.43 27.67
CA ALA A 647 -17.35 18.14 28.34
C ALA A 647 -17.57 17.59 29.74
N GLN A 648 -18.54 18.15 30.52
CA GLN A 648 -18.96 17.64 31.82
C GLN A 648 -19.51 16.23 31.76
N ASP A 649 -20.39 15.94 30.80
CA ASP A 649 -20.97 14.61 30.61
C ASP A 649 -19.88 13.55 30.37
N ILE A 650 -18.82 13.89 29.60
CA ILE A 650 -17.68 13.00 29.36
C ILE A 650 -16.91 12.70 30.66
N VAL A 651 -16.70 13.70 31.50
CA VAL A 651 -16.02 13.53 32.79
C VAL A 651 -16.93 12.75 33.76
N ALA A 652 -18.21 13.04 33.77
CA ALA A 652 -19.22 12.36 34.60
C ALA A 652 -19.30 10.86 34.28
N LEU A 653 -19.18 10.46 33.04
CA LEU A 653 -19.11 9.04 32.62
C LEU A 653 -17.96 8.28 33.30
N CYS A 654 -16.94 8.97 33.72
CA CYS A 654 -15.80 8.38 34.44
C CYS A 654 -16.01 8.36 35.97
N ASN A 655 -17.20 8.81 36.46
CA ASN A 655 -17.49 8.99 37.88
C ASN A 655 -16.40 9.79 38.61
N LEU A 656 -15.97 10.90 38.00
CA LEU A 656 -14.95 11.79 38.53
C LEU A 656 -15.59 13.11 38.94
N GLU A 657 -15.09 13.67 40.05
CA GLU A 657 -15.42 15.03 40.47
C GLU A 657 -14.61 16.04 39.66
N TRP A 658 -15.22 17.17 39.34
CA TRP A 658 -14.57 18.25 38.58
C TRP A 658 -14.95 19.63 39.15
N SER A 659 -14.10 20.58 38.84
CA SER A 659 -14.41 21.99 38.98
C SER A 659 -14.30 22.71 37.65
N VAL A 660 -14.98 23.83 37.52
CA VAL A 660 -14.99 24.64 36.29
C VAL A 660 -14.30 25.96 36.58
N ALA A 661 -13.32 26.34 35.74
CA ALA A 661 -12.65 27.62 35.81
C ALA A 661 -12.73 28.37 34.48
N ARG A 662 -12.53 29.69 34.47
CA ARG A 662 -12.42 30.46 33.23
C ARG A 662 -11.11 30.13 32.54
N SER A 663 -11.13 30.09 31.23
CA SER A 663 -9.94 29.89 30.42
C SER A 663 -9.91 30.87 29.22
N ASP A 664 -8.70 31.26 28.84
CA ASP A 664 -8.45 32.08 27.65
C ASP A 664 -7.68 31.34 26.56
N LEU A 665 -7.66 30.00 26.66
CA LEU A 665 -6.88 29.14 25.78
C LEU A 665 -7.42 29.13 24.35
N ALA A 666 -6.57 29.38 23.36
CA ALA A 666 -6.92 29.23 21.95
C ALA A 666 -7.28 27.74 21.64
N PRO A 667 -8.23 27.46 20.74
CA PRO A 667 -8.88 28.35 19.76
C PRO A 667 -10.20 29.00 20.25
N TRP A 668 -10.47 29.01 21.53
CA TRP A 668 -11.71 29.52 22.13
C TRP A 668 -11.66 31.04 22.36
N HIS A 669 -12.85 31.61 22.57
CA HIS A 669 -13.06 33.02 22.92
C HIS A 669 -12.62 33.27 24.37
N PRO A 670 -11.71 34.19 24.66
CA PRO A 670 -11.13 34.38 25.98
C PRO A 670 -12.16 34.74 27.08
N GLY A 671 -13.29 35.30 26.72
CA GLY A 671 -14.37 35.61 27.67
C GLY A 671 -15.51 34.58 27.75
N ARG A 672 -15.49 33.54 26.93
CA ARG A 672 -16.57 32.53 26.80
C ARG A 672 -16.02 31.13 26.65
N CYS A 673 -14.94 30.85 27.37
CA CYS A 673 -14.32 29.54 27.45
C CYS A 673 -14.17 29.15 28.93
N ALA A 674 -14.37 27.87 29.18
CA ALA A 674 -14.10 27.26 30.48
C ALA A 674 -13.14 26.07 30.31
N GLU A 675 -12.41 25.80 31.36
CA GLU A 675 -11.68 24.55 31.54
C GLU A 675 -12.31 23.70 32.65
N LEU A 676 -12.28 22.38 32.45
CA LEU A 676 -12.66 21.42 33.48
C LEU A 676 -11.40 20.87 34.14
N ILE A 677 -11.38 20.91 35.45
CA ILE A 677 -10.25 20.50 36.28
C ILE A 677 -10.64 19.25 37.05
N VAL A 678 -9.85 18.20 36.90
CA VAL A 678 -9.95 16.93 37.67
C VAL A 678 -8.64 16.71 38.37
N ASN A 679 -8.70 16.49 39.69
CA ASN A 679 -7.50 16.31 40.55
C ASN A 679 -6.45 17.42 40.36
N GLY A 680 -6.88 18.66 40.22
CA GLY A 680 -6.01 19.83 40.06
C GLY A 680 -5.39 20.00 38.68
N LYS A 681 -5.78 19.19 37.68
CA LYS A 681 -5.28 19.27 36.30
C LYS A 681 -6.42 19.59 35.33
N ALA A 682 -6.22 20.53 34.42
CA ALA A 682 -7.13 20.83 33.33
C ALA A 682 -7.17 19.64 32.36
N VAL A 683 -8.33 19.02 32.20
CA VAL A 683 -8.55 17.84 31.32
C VAL A 683 -9.40 18.18 30.09
N ALA A 684 -10.14 19.28 30.12
CA ALA A 684 -11.00 19.71 29.03
C ALA A 684 -11.06 21.22 28.89
N HIS A 685 -11.32 21.69 27.67
CA HIS A 685 -11.64 23.06 27.35
C HIS A 685 -12.89 23.10 26.48
N ALA A 686 -13.83 24.00 26.78
CA ALA A 686 -15.11 24.10 26.07
C ALA A 686 -15.65 25.54 26.08
N GLY A 687 -16.28 25.95 24.97
CA GLY A 687 -16.82 27.30 24.85
C GLY A 687 -17.04 27.74 23.41
N GLU A 688 -17.23 29.05 23.20
CA GLU A 688 -17.33 29.63 21.86
C GLU A 688 -15.94 29.66 21.18
N LEU A 689 -15.89 29.37 19.89
CA LEU A 689 -14.69 29.57 19.11
C LEU A 689 -14.38 31.07 18.99
N HIS A 690 -13.08 31.38 18.86
CA HIS A 690 -12.65 32.78 18.73
C HIS A 690 -13.25 33.42 17.45
N PRO A 691 -13.81 34.65 17.48
CA PRO A 691 -14.47 35.27 16.32
C PRO A 691 -13.59 35.35 15.07
N ARG A 692 -12.27 35.53 15.24
CA ARG A 692 -11.31 35.50 14.15
C ARG A 692 -11.29 34.16 13.42
N ILE A 693 -11.39 33.06 14.14
CA ILE A 693 -11.44 31.70 13.57
C ILE A 693 -12.79 31.48 12.86
N VAL A 694 -13.88 31.86 13.51
CA VAL A 694 -15.22 31.76 12.94
C VAL A 694 -15.29 32.51 11.59
N ALA A 695 -14.74 33.74 11.54
CA ALA A 695 -14.71 34.53 10.32
C ALA A 695 -13.76 33.95 9.25
N ALA A 696 -12.55 33.52 9.63
CA ALA A 696 -11.56 32.98 8.70
C ALA A 696 -12.03 31.69 8.00
N TYR A 697 -12.80 30.88 8.70
CA TYR A 697 -13.30 29.60 8.19
C TYR A 697 -14.77 29.64 7.74
N GLY A 698 -15.42 30.82 7.72
CA GLY A 698 -16.80 30.96 7.27
C GLY A 698 -17.82 30.16 8.09
N LEU A 699 -17.53 29.96 9.38
CA LEU A 699 -18.46 29.31 10.28
C LEU A 699 -19.59 30.27 10.69
N PRO A 700 -20.80 29.77 11.04
CA PRO A 700 -21.83 30.58 11.66
C PRO A 700 -21.32 31.27 12.93
N GLU A 701 -21.79 32.49 13.17
CA GLU A 701 -21.45 33.25 14.37
C GLU A 701 -21.74 32.41 15.63
N ARG A 702 -20.84 32.50 16.61
CA ARG A 702 -20.99 31.83 17.91
C ARG A 702 -20.95 30.30 17.84
N SER A 703 -20.36 29.71 16.80
CA SER A 703 -20.06 28.27 16.78
C SER A 703 -19.26 27.89 18.03
N VAL A 704 -19.60 26.75 18.65
CA VAL A 704 -19.03 26.32 19.92
C VAL A 704 -18.32 24.98 19.76
N ALA A 705 -17.29 24.76 20.56
CA ALA A 705 -16.52 23.52 20.54
C ALA A 705 -16.11 23.08 21.94
N PHE A 706 -15.90 21.78 22.10
CA PHE A 706 -15.27 21.21 23.27
C PHE A 706 -14.11 20.29 22.88
N ALA A 707 -13.16 20.09 23.77
CA ALA A 707 -12.10 19.09 23.64
C ALA A 707 -11.71 18.55 25.00
N VAL A 708 -11.64 17.23 25.11
CA VAL A 708 -11.31 16.51 26.34
C VAL A 708 -10.15 15.55 26.10
N ALA A 709 -9.13 15.60 26.95
CA ALA A 709 -8.00 14.69 26.91
C ALA A 709 -8.37 13.37 27.63
N LEU A 710 -8.87 12.39 26.88
CA LEU A 710 -9.38 11.14 27.45
C LEU A 710 -8.31 10.31 28.18
N ASN A 711 -7.07 10.38 27.72
CA ASN A 711 -5.95 9.69 28.37
C ASN A 711 -5.44 10.40 29.64
N ALA A 712 -5.85 11.66 29.88
CA ALA A 712 -5.54 12.40 31.11
C ALA A 712 -6.56 12.13 32.22
N LEU A 713 -7.71 11.52 31.87
CA LEU A 713 -8.71 11.13 32.86
C LEU A 713 -8.25 9.89 33.64
N PRO A 714 -8.33 9.88 34.98
CA PRO A 714 -8.10 8.69 35.78
C PRO A 714 -9.07 7.55 35.40
N ASP A 715 -8.76 6.35 35.82
CA ASP A 715 -9.71 5.25 35.66
C ASP A 715 -10.96 5.49 36.52
N SER A 716 -12.11 5.07 35.94
CA SER A 716 -13.39 5.24 36.61
C SER A 716 -13.43 4.50 37.95
N THR A 717 -13.90 5.16 38.96
CA THR A 717 -14.19 4.52 40.25
C THR A 717 -15.51 3.78 40.21
N LEU A 718 -15.70 2.84 41.12
CA LEU A 718 -17.02 2.18 41.25
C LEU A 718 -18.04 3.20 41.72
N VAL A 719 -19.19 3.26 41.05
CA VAL A 719 -20.33 4.05 41.51
C VAL A 719 -20.90 3.36 42.73
N ARG A 720 -20.80 4.03 43.86
CA ARG A 720 -21.45 3.59 45.12
C ARG A 720 -22.74 4.41 45.28
N PRO A 721 -23.87 3.77 45.54
CA PRO A 721 -25.08 4.52 45.85
C PRO A 721 -24.91 5.33 47.12
N THR A 722 -25.43 6.54 47.14
CA THR A 722 -25.52 7.34 48.34
C THR A 722 -26.57 6.73 49.28
N THR A 723 -26.34 6.82 50.57
CA THR A 723 -27.31 6.35 51.54
C THR A 723 -28.60 7.16 51.39
N VAL A 724 -29.71 6.47 51.22
CA VAL A 724 -31.02 7.14 51.19
C VAL A 724 -31.44 7.58 52.57
N GLY A 725 -31.58 8.87 52.74
CA GLY A 725 -32.05 9.40 54.03
C GLY A 725 -33.50 9.00 54.32
N THR A 726 -33.77 8.46 55.51
CA THR A 726 -35.13 8.08 55.95
C THR A 726 -35.83 9.13 56.77
N MET A 727 -35.05 10.12 57.25
CA MET A 727 -35.61 11.22 58.10
C MET A 727 -36.08 12.38 57.21
N PRO A 728 -37.06 13.18 57.66
CA PRO A 728 -37.50 14.36 56.94
C PRO A 728 -36.38 15.38 56.73
N ALA A 729 -36.35 15.93 55.54
CA ALA A 729 -35.42 17.00 55.20
C ALA A 729 -35.97 18.37 55.67
N ALA A 730 -35.06 19.23 56.07
CA ALA A 730 -35.38 20.63 56.36
C ALA A 730 -34.81 21.51 55.24
N VAL A 731 -35.57 22.44 54.74
CA VAL A 731 -35.19 23.28 53.60
C VAL A 731 -35.09 24.74 54.01
N GLN A 732 -34.05 25.40 53.62
CA GLN A 732 -33.82 26.84 53.89
C GLN A 732 -33.28 27.53 52.66
N ASP A 733 -33.78 28.68 52.31
CA ASP A 733 -33.28 29.51 51.23
C ASP A 733 -32.36 30.60 51.77
N VAL A 734 -31.31 30.93 50.97
CA VAL A 734 -30.45 32.02 51.25
C VAL A 734 -30.14 32.78 49.95
N ALA A 735 -30.34 34.09 49.97
CA ALA A 735 -29.96 34.94 48.82
C ALA A 735 -28.85 35.88 49.25
N LEU A 736 -27.75 35.86 48.49
CA LEU A 736 -26.52 36.60 48.79
C LEU A 736 -26.16 37.56 47.66
N ILE A 737 -25.86 38.77 47.98
CA ILE A 737 -25.32 39.78 47.09
C ILE A 737 -23.81 39.68 47.14
N VAL A 738 -23.17 39.47 45.99
CA VAL A 738 -21.72 39.39 45.84
C VAL A 738 -21.23 40.24 44.70
N ASP A 739 -19.95 40.46 44.60
CA ASP A 739 -19.32 41.03 43.40
C ASP A 739 -19.57 40.13 42.19
N SER A 740 -19.81 40.70 41.03
CA SER A 740 -20.10 39.96 39.82
C SER A 740 -18.94 39.07 39.30
N THR A 741 -17.74 39.26 39.88
CA THR A 741 -16.57 38.41 39.62
C THR A 741 -16.60 37.09 40.39
N VAL A 742 -17.40 37.02 41.47
CA VAL A 742 -17.57 35.79 42.26
C VAL A 742 -18.49 34.83 41.49
N SER A 743 -18.01 33.65 41.16
CA SER A 743 -18.82 32.64 40.48
C SER A 743 -19.80 31.97 41.45
N ALA A 744 -20.93 31.49 40.91
CA ALA A 744 -21.90 30.73 41.69
C ALA A 744 -21.27 29.50 42.37
N ALA A 745 -20.38 28.79 41.68
CA ALA A 745 -19.65 27.64 42.22
C ALA A 745 -18.73 28.00 43.43
N GLN A 746 -18.07 29.15 43.38
CA GLN A 746 -17.26 29.62 44.52
C GLN A 746 -18.12 29.94 45.72
N LEU A 747 -19.27 30.57 45.51
CA LEU A 747 -20.21 30.89 46.55
C LEU A 747 -20.88 29.63 47.14
N GLU A 748 -21.27 28.69 46.25
CA GLU A 748 -21.77 27.37 46.66
C GLU A 748 -20.78 26.60 47.52
N ALA A 749 -19.49 26.57 47.11
CA ALA A 749 -18.45 25.90 47.90
C ALA A 749 -18.28 26.52 49.29
N ALA A 750 -18.35 27.84 49.40
CA ALA A 750 -18.30 28.52 50.71
C ALA A 750 -19.50 28.22 51.59
N LEU A 751 -20.70 28.21 51.00
CA LEU A 751 -21.93 27.83 51.70
C LEU A 751 -21.87 26.38 52.17
N ARG A 752 -21.41 25.46 51.34
CA ARG A 752 -21.25 24.04 51.68
C ARG A 752 -20.24 23.81 52.82
N GLU A 753 -19.14 24.51 52.81
CA GLU A 753 -18.11 24.46 53.84
C GLU A 753 -18.66 24.90 55.20
N GLY A 754 -19.44 26.00 55.22
CA GLY A 754 -19.99 26.52 56.48
C GLY A 754 -21.23 25.76 56.96
N ALA A 755 -21.99 25.16 56.07
CA ALA A 755 -23.20 24.38 56.41
C ALA A 755 -22.90 23.04 57.12
N GLY A 756 -21.70 22.49 56.95
CA GLY A 756 -21.23 21.24 57.57
C GLY A 756 -21.85 19.97 56.99
N GLU A 757 -21.64 18.84 57.75
CA GLU A 757 -21.94 17.48 57.25
C GLU A 757 -23.43 17.17 57.09
N LEU A 758 -24.32 17.88 57.72
CA LEU A 758 -25.78 17.68 57.61
C LEU A 758 -26.40 18.32 56.37
N LEU A 759 -25.61 19.06 55.55
CA LEU A 759 -26.06 19.58 54.26
C LEU A 759 -26.16 18.43 53.25
N GLU A 760 -27.39 18.00 52.93
CA GLU A 760 -27.63 16.97 51.89
C GLU A 760 -27.43 17.51 50.49
N SER A 761 -28.02 18.66 50.17
CA SER A 761 -27.87 19.29 48.85
C SER A 761 -27.96 20.81 48.94
N ILE A 762 -27.40 21.44 47.91
CA ILE A 762 -27.48 22.88 47.66
C ILE A 762 -27.78 23.13 46.21
N THR A 763 -28.73 24.01 45.91
CA THR A 763 -29.18 24.28 44.52
C THR A 763 -29.32 25.78 44.33
N LEU A 764 -28.63 26.34 43.31
CA LEU A 764 -28.87 27.70 42.85
C LEU A 764 -30.20 27.73 42.09
N PHE A 765 -31.18 28.56 42.58
CA PHE A 765 -32.47 28.66 41.91
C PHE A 765 -32.78 30.05 41.32
N ASP A 766 -32.06 31.10 41.76
CA ASP A 766 -32.22 32.43 41.17
C ASP A 766 -30.89 33.18 41.06
N ARG A 767 -30.75 33.96 40.01
CA ARG A 767 -29.71 34.90 39.75
C ARG A 767 -30.29 36.21 39.25
N TYR A 768 -30.02 37.31 39.99
CA TYR A 768 -30.45 38.62 39.65
C TYR A 768 -29.27 39.56 39.42
N ASP A 769 -29.15 40.08 38.17
CA ASP A 769 -27.99 40.87 37.71
C ASP A 769 -28.20 42.41 37.73
N LYS A 770 -29.41 42.84 38.13
CA LYS A 770 -29.80 44.29 38.07
C LYS A 770 -29.69 45.01 39.40
N ILE A 771 -28.68 44.64 40.26
CA ILE A 771 -28.45 45.30 41.54
C ILE A 771 -27.71 46.61 41.39
N GLY A 772 -26.85 46.75 40.39
CA GLY A 772 -25.94 47.91 40.19
C GLY A 772 -24.58 47.67 40.85
N ASP A 773 -23.67 48.62 40.67
CA ASP A 773 -22.33 48.67 41.27
C ASP A 773 -21.47 47.40 41.04
N GLY A 774 -21.64 46.70 39.91
CA GLY A 774 -20.89 45.47 39.63
C GLY A 774 -21.25 44.29 40.53
N LYS A 775 -22.43 44.30 41.15
CA LYS A 775 -22.89 43.26 42.08
C LYS A 775 -24.02 42.43 41.45
N ILE A 776 -24.09 41.18 41.89
CA ILE A 776 -25.16 40.21 41.52
C ILE A 776 -25.74 39.60 42.80
N SER A 777 -27.02 39.19 42.75
CA SER A 777 -27.60 38.35 43.80
C SER A 777 -27.72 36.93 43.28
N LEU A 778 -27.28 35.99 44.12
CA LEU A 778 -27.41 34.55 43.92
C LEU A 778 -28.23 33.94 45.04
N ALA A 779 -29.32 33.21 44.70
CA ALA A 779 -30.18 32.60 45.69
C ALA A 779 -30.03 31.08 45.64
N PHE A 780 -29.82 30.47 46.78
CA PHE A 780 -29.59 29.02 46.94
C PHE A 780 -30.60 28.44 47.88
N THR A 781 -31.10 27.25 47.52
CA THR A 781 -31.89 26.37 48.42
C THR A 781 -30.90 25.39 49.05
N LEU A 782 -30.86 25.36 50.40
CA LEU A 782 -30.07 24.44 51.21
C LEU A 782 -30.98 23.39 51.80
N VAL A 783 -30.68 22.11 51.59
CA VAL A 783 -31.43 20.97 52.14
C VAL A 783 -30.58 20.27 53.18
N PHE A 784 -31.08 20.20 54.37
CA PHE A 784 -30.38 19.57 55.52
C PHE A 784 -31.12 18.30 55.95
N ARG A 785 -30.37 17.27 56.29
CA ARG A 785 -30.90 16.03 56.79
C ARG A 785 -29.91 15.33 57.74
N ALA A 786 -30.41 14.85 58.84
CA ALA A 786 -29.67 13.92 59.71
C ALA A 786 -30.10 12.47 59.41
N SER A 787 -29.19 11.52 59.60
CA SER A 787 -29.43 10.10 59.36
C SER A 787 -30.19 9.41 60.52
N ASP A 788 -30.21 9.97 61.68
CA ASP A 788 -30.63 9.39 62.96
C ASP A 788 -31.83 10.10 63.61
N ARG A 789 -32.13 11.35 63.22
CA ARG A 789 -33.18 12.14 63.81
C ARG A 789 -33.79 13.22 62.93
N THR A 790 -34.93 13.79 63.28
CA THR A 790 -35.47 15.00 62.64
C THR A 790 -34.74 16.23 63.15
N LEU A 791 -34.31 17.11 62.25
CA LEU A 791 -33.63 18.38 62.64
C LEU A 791 -34.67 19.41 63.13
N THR A 792 -34.31 20.19 64.19
CA THR A 792 -35.11 21.31 64.69
C THR A 792 -34.89 22.56 63.80
N GLY A 793 -35.85 23.48 63.81
CA GLY A 793 -35.74 24.75 63.05
C GLY A 793 -34.55 25.58 63.49
N ASP A 794 -34.18 25.58 64.77
CA ASP A 794 -33.08 26.32 65.34
C ASP A 794 -31.74 25.74 64.87
N GLU A 795 -31.61 24.39 64.82
CA GLU A 795 -30.40 23.74 64.28
C GLU A 795 -30.17 24.08 62.81
N VAL A 796 -31.21 24.03 62.04
CA VAL A 796 -31.15 24.32 60.56
C VAL A 796 -30.83 25.81 60.32
N SER A 797 -31.39 26.70 61.12
CA SER A 797 -31.11 28.13 61.05
C SER A 797 -29.63 28.44 61.42
N ALA A 798 -29.12 27.79 62.45
CA ALA A 798 -27.72 27.95 62.90
C ALA A 798 -26.75 27.46 61.78
N MET A 799 -27.05 26.32 61.07
CA MET A 799 -26.24 25.82 59.99
C MET A 799 -26.29 26.77 58.75
N ARG A 800 -27.47 27.34 58.41
CA ARG A 800 -27.60 28.32 57.37
C ARG A 800 -26.83 29.61 57.71
N GLU A 801 -26.86 30.04 58.96
CA GLU A 801 -26.12 31.23 59.45
C GLU A 801 -24.61 30.99 59.39
N ALA A 802 -24.14 29.78 59.77
CA ALA A 802 -22.74 29.40 59.66
C ALA A 802 -22.29 29.36 58.20
N ALA A 803 -23.12 28.79 57.29
CA ALA A 803 -22.87 28.80 55.85
C ALA A 803 -22.75 30.23 55.30
N THR A 804 -23.68 31.13 55.72
CA THR A 804 -23.65 32.54 55.35
C THR A 804 -22.40 33.25 55.83
N ALA A 805 -21.99 32.98 57.07
CA ALA A 805 -20.80 33.58 57.66
C ALA A 805 -19.51 33.25 56.88
N VAL A 806 -19.36 32.03 56.42
CA VAL A 806 -18.20 31.66 55.57
C VAL A 806 -18.25 32.42 54.23
N ALA A 807 -19.42 32.55 53.63
CA ALA A 807 -19.57 33.31 52.37
C ALA A 807 -19.27 34.81 52.58
N VAL A 808 -19.69 35.37 53.69
CA VAL A 808 -19.36 36.77 54.09
C VAL A 808 -17.88 36.95 54.26
N ALA A 809 -17.22 36.02 55.01
CA ALA A 809 -15.80 36.10 55.28
C ALA A 809 -14.92 35.97 54.02
N LYS A 810 -15.31 35.11 53.14
CA LYS A 810 -14.53 34.84 51.92
C LYS A 810 -14.74 35.87 50.80
N PHE A 811 -15.97 36.32 50.60
CA PHE A 811 -16.36 37.10 49.45
C PHE A 811 -17.02 38.44 49.76
N GLY A 812 -17.08 38.81 51.04
CA GLY A 812 -17.79 40.04 51.43
C GLY A 812 -19.30 39.98 51.06
N ALA A 813 -19.86 38.76 51.04
CA ALA A 813 -21.24 38.57 50.66
C ALA A 813 -22.19 39.30 51.62
N VAL A 814 -23.29 39.86 51.13
CA VAL A 814 -24.31 40.52 51.95
C VAL A 814 -25.61 39.77 51.78
N LEU A 815 -26.22 39.40 52.90
CA LEU A 815 -27.55 38.75 52.87
C LEU A 815 -28.56 39.73 52.27
N ARG A 816 -29.27 39.26 51.21
CA ARG A 816 -30.37 40.05 50.63
C ARG A 816 -31.58 39.89 51.53
N THR A 817 -31.92 40.91 52.23
CA THR A 817 -33.24 41.04 52.94
C THR A 817 -34.29 41.49 51.93
N ALA A 818 -35.48 40.93 51.99
CA ALA A 818 -36.60 41.20 51.09
C ALA A 818 -36.98 42.69 51.01
#